data_6e1f8090c1d0a15a7b8ab12e5816d377
#
_entry.id   6e1f8090c1d0a15a7b8ab12e5816d377
#
_cell.length_a   1.000
_cell.length_b   1.000
_cell.length_c   1.000
_cell.angle_alpha   90.00
_cell.angle_beta   90.00
_cell.angle_gamma   90.00
#
_symmetry.space_group_name_H-M   'P 1'
#
loop_
_entity.id
_entity.type
_entity.pdbx_description
1 polymer ?
#
loop_
_entity_poly.entity_id
_entity_poly.type
_entity_poly.pdbx_seq_one_letter_code
_entity_poly.pdbx_strand_id
1 'polypeptide(L)'
;MEFALRKDPISPDFHRRQEPNLNADPFLLAPGTRSAVPPLAPFDCFAAPSASAFSSPDEPAQDYLFGPAWLPDGRVRFRLWAPDAAEQGQAVRVEIAGLGPVPMACGPNGWFEAIVAGCAGARYWFRLDDGSTVPDPASRWQADDVHSPSIVPARDAASAFAWTCPDWRGRPWHEAIVYEMHVGLCGGYAGAAQQLPRLAALGFTAVELMPVAEFPGTRNWGYDGVLPFAPESGYGTPDDLRALVDRAHQLGMMVLLDVVYNHFGPEGNYLHRYASAFFRADRQTPWGPAIDFRRPQVRRFFTENARYWLEQFRFDGLRLDAVHAIEDEGWLAALPGELRTALAGGEGPRRHLHLVLENDNNDAALLAAGYDAQWNDDAHHALHVLLTGEDDGYYRDYSAAPDTGDGGNGDGMPAARGAPALRHLARVLGEGFAYQGERSTFRSAALPAAADGVRRGQPSAHLPPTAFVCFLQNHDQTGNRALGERLAQLADRDALRAAIALQLLCPQVPLVFMGEETGSAQPFLYFTSHPPELARAVRDGRRREFAATAAFSDDARAAAIPDPNDPATFEASRPRFDDDGDWTPYYRELLAVRRRELLHRLAGCQSAGVDVLGPAALCARWRLMDGVELSLWLNLGDEAVPCTRPCNDRSTALHESSAGAAAALSAGLLPQRACVATVCEPAAARAR
;
A
#
# COMPACT_ATOMS: atom_id res chain seq x y z
N MET A 1 5.32 -5.56 -10.08
CA MET A 1 5.80 -6.88 -9.62
C MET A 1 5.05 -8.06 -10.24
N GLU A 2 3.79 -7.93 -10.57
CA GLU A 2 2.98 -8.99 -11.22
C GLU A 2 3.51 -9.46 -12.59
N PHE A 3 4.23 -8.61 -13.30
CA PHE A 3 4.74 -8.92 -14.64
C PHE A 3 6.01 -9.80 -14.64
N ALA A 4 6.90 -9.62 -13.67
CA ALA A 4 8.21 -10.26 -13.64
C ALA A 4 8.17 -11.78 -13.31
N LEU A 5 7.15 -12.24 -12.61
CA LEU A 5 7.11 -13.58 -12.02
C LEU A 5 6.20 -14.57 -12.75
N ARG A 6 5.48 -14.15 -13.81
CA ARG A 6 4.49 -15.01 -14.50
C ARG A 6 5.05 -16.15 -15.37
N LYS A 7 6.34 -16.27 -15.58
CA LYS A 7 6.86 -17.28 -16.53
C LYS A 7 7.71 -18.42 -15.96
N ASP A 8 8.33 -18.25 -14.80
CA ASP A 8 9.03 -19.36 -14.14
C ASP A 8 8.90 -19.21 -12.62
N PRO A 9 8.11 -20.05 -11.95
CA PRO A 9 8.13 -20.08 -10.49
C PRO A 9 9.56 -20.39 -10.04
N ILE A 10 10.07 -19.64 -9.07
CA ILE A 10 11.32 -19.97 -8.38
C ILE A 10 11.18 -21.44 -7.96
N SER A 11 12.08 -22.31 -8.46
CA SER A 11 11.97 -23.75 -8.28
C SER A 11 11.76 -24.08 -6.80
N PRO A 12 10.86 -25.01 -6.44
CA PRO A 12 10.72 -25.49 -5.07
C PRO A 12 12.03 -25.97 -4.44
N ASP A 13 13.01 -26.36 -5.27
CA ASP A 13 14.37 -26.70 -4.84
C ASP A 13 15.23 -25.48 -4.44
N PHE A 14 14.84 -24.27 -4.81
CA PHE A 14 15.54 -23.04 -4.41
C PHE A 14 15.41 -22.83 -2.89
N HIS A 15 14.24 -22.99 -2.34
CA HIS A 15 14.00 -22.88 -0.90
C HIS A 15 14.63 -24.02 -0.08
N ARG A 16 14.91 -25.19 -0.71
CA ARG A 16 15.60 -26.32 -0.04
C ARG A 16 17.12 -26.22 -0.05
N ARG A 17 17.71 -25.40 -0.92
CA ARG A 17 19.17 -25.27 -1.06
C ARG A 17 19.77 -24.08 -0.31
N GLN A 18 18.96 -23.22 0.28
CA GLN A 18 19.42 -22.13 1.14
C GLN A 18 19.58 -22.60 2.59
N GLU A 19 20.58 -23.45 2.83
CA GLU A 19 21.14 -23.57 4.18
C GLU A 19 22.21 -22.48 4.34
N PRO A 20 22.00 -21.45 5.16
CA PRO A 20 23.10 -20.61 5.57
C PRO A 20 24.10 -21.49 6.34
N ASN A 21 25.37 -21.27 6.13
CA ASN A 21 26.46 -21.99 6.83
C ASN A 21 26.50 -21.53 8.29
N LEU A 22 25.60 -22.09 9.13
CA LEU A 22 25.31 -21.71 10.52
C LEU A 22 26.36 -22.19 11.54
N ASN A 23 27.60 -22.50 11.08
CA ASN A 23 28.72 -22.83 11.98
C ASN A 23 29.52 -21.61 12.49
N ALA A 24 29.02 -20.40 12.30
CA ALA A 24 29.58 -19.21 12.92
C ALA A 24 28.90 -18.97 14.27
N ASP A 25 29.67 -19.00 15.36
CA ASP A 25 29.23 -18.65 16.71
C ASP A 25 28.65 -17.24 16.70
N PRO A 26 27.34 -17.04 16.97
CA PRO A 26 26.70 -15.74 16.86
C PRO A 26 27.17 -14.71 17.91
N PHE A 27 28.08 -15.08 18.81
CA PHE A 27 28.65 -14.22 19.85
C PHE A 27 29.95 -13.49 19.46
N LEU A 28 30.53 -13.76 18.27
CA LEU A 28 31.78 -13.14 17.83
C LEU A 28 31.53 -12.18 16.65
N LEU A 29 31.02 -11.00 16.91
CA LEU A 29 31.08 -9.86 16.00
C LEU A 29 31.93 -8.75 16.60
N ALA A 30 32.87 -8.25 15.78
CA ALA A 30 33.85 -7.24 16.12
C ALA A 30 33.24 -5.89 16.51
N PRO A 31 33.94 -5.04 17.28
CA PRO A 31 33.36 -3.85 17.92
C PRO A 31 33.29 -2.66 16.95
N GLY A 32 32.08 -2.21 16.66
CA GLY A 32 31.82 -0.95 15.98
C GLY A 32 30.70 -0.19 16.66
N THR A 33 31.06 0.89 17.35
CA THR A 33 30.25 1.97 17.94
C THR A 33 29.19 1.61 18.98
N ARG A 34 29.54 1.83 20.24
CA ARG A 34 28.74 1.65 21.45
C ARG A 34 27.73 2.79 21.61
N SER A 35 26.45 2.46 21.65
CA SER A 35 25.50 3.13 22.55
C SER A 35 25.40 2.28 23.81
N ALA A 36 25.61 2.87 24.99
CA ALA A 36 25.75 2.15 26.25
C ALA A 36 24.39 1.71 26.78
N VAL A 37 24.19 0.39 26.84
CA VAL A 37 23.12 -0.22 27.64
C VAL A 37 23.70 -0.43 29.06
N PRO A 38 23.02 0.00 30.14
CA PRO A 38 23.50 -0.21 31.50
C PRO A 38 23.53 -1.70 31.87
N PRO A 39 24.47 -2.14 32.75
CA PRO A 39 24.58 -3.54 33.12
C PRO A 39 23.41 -3.98 34.03
N LEU A 40 22.84 -5.14 33.67
CA LEU A 40 21.78 -5.81 34.42
C LEU A 40 22.36 -6.44 35.71
N ALA A 41 21.61 -6.27 36.80
CA ALA A 41 21.91 -6.94 38.07
C ALA A 41 21.65 -8.46 37.99
N PRO A 42 22.33 -9.31 38.76
CA PRO A 42 22.12 -10.75 38.73
C PRO A 42 20.74 -11.12 39.27
N PHE A 43 20.03 -11.99 38.56
CA PHE A 43 18.71 -12.49 38.95
C PHE A 43 18.79 -13.92 39.45
N ASP A 44 18.27 -14.15 40.62
CA ASP A 44 17.99 -15.48 41.15
C ASP A 44 16.55 -15.89 40.83
N CYS A 45 16.39 -17.18 40.44
CA CYS A 45 15.22 -18.04 40.55
C CYS A 45 14.66 -18.64 39.27
N PHE A 46 14.96 -19.93 39.10
CA PHE A 46 14.18 -20.87 38.29
C PHE A 46 13.03 -21.44 39.12
N ALA A 47 11.79 -21.20 38.72
CA ALA A 47 10.67 -22.05 39.10
C ALA A 47 10.30 -22.91 37.87
N ALA A 48 10.21 -24.22 38.05
CA ALA A 48 9.73 -25.14 37.02
C ALA A 48 8.32 -24.71 36.53
N PRO A 49 8.03 -24.77 35.24
CA PRO A 49 6.71 -24.40 34.73
C PRO A 49 5.65 -25.33 35.31
N SER A 50 4.76 -24.80 36.12
CA SER A 50 3.50 -25.47 36.44
C SER A 50 2.71 -25.52 35.12
N ALA A 51 1.99 -26.64 34.88
CA ALA A 51 1.06 -26.78 33.76
C ALA A 51 -0.09 -25.78 33.96
N SER A 52 0.18 -24.52 33.74
CA SER A 52 -0.81 -23.45 33.76
C SER A 52 -1.49 -23.38 32.40
N ALA A 53 -2.79 -23.32 32.45
CA ALA A 53 -3.73 -23.35 31.37
C ALA A 53 -3.25 -22.59 30.12
N PHE A 54 -3.04 -23.33 29.01
CA PHE A 54 -2.97 -22.73 27.69
C PHE A 54 -4.28 -21.99 27.46
N SER A 55 -4.20 -20.72 27.20
CA SER A 55 -5.37 -19.97 26.81
C SER A 55 -5.93 -20.57 25.52
N SER A 56 -7.25 -20.77 25.49
CA SER A 56 -7.98 -21.27 24.32
C SER A 56 -7.83 -20.30 23.16
N PRO A 57 -7.87 -20.77 21.88
CA PRO A 57 -8.04 -19.89 20.72
C PRO A 57 -9.31 -19.02 20.79
N ASP A 58 -10.23 -19.33 21.69
CA ASP A 58 -11.45 -18.57 22.00
C ASP A 58 -11.26 -17.49 23.09
N GLU A 59 -10.01 -17.18 23.49
CA GLU A 59 -9.77 -16.06 24.40
C GLU A 59 -10.22 -14.72 23.83
N PRO A 60 -10.77 -13.84 24.71
CA PRO A 60 -11.26 -12.53 24.26
C PRO A 60 -10.17 -11.73 23.54
N ALA A 61 -10.57 -11.00 22.53
CA ALA A 61 -9.73 -10.27 21.56
C ALA A 61 -8.77 -9.22 22.14
N GLN A 62 -8.57 -9.18 23.45
CA GLN A 62 -7.77 -8.15 24.12
C GLN A 62 -6.27 -8.45 24.15
N ASP A 63 -5.85 -9.72 24.14
CA ASP A 63 -4.43 -10.09 24.20
C ASP A 63 -3.91 -10.63 22.88
N TYR A 64 -2.71 -10.18 22.47
CA TYR A 64 -2.01 -10.77 21.32
C TYR A 64 -1.58 -12.21 21.63
N LEU A 65 -1.91 -13.13 20.73
CA LEU A 65 -1.46 -14.53 20.83
C LEU A 65 -0.02 -14.70 20.35
N PHE A 66 0.36 -13.95 19.30
CA PHE A 66 1.68 -14.04 18.70
C PHE A 66 2.64 -13.00 19.26
N GLY A 67 3.92 -13.36 19.29
CA GLY A 67 4.99 -12.51 19.78
C GLY A 67 5.12 -12.49 21.32
N PRO A 68 6.11 -11.78 21.85
CA PRO A 68 6.34 -11.65 23.27
C PRO A 68 5.25 -10.79 23.93
N ALA A 69 4.71 -11.26 25.04
CA ALA A 69 3.68 -10.55 25.79
C ALA A 69 4.05 -10.45 27.28
N TRP A 70 3.97 -9.24 27.82
CA TRP A 70 4.15 -8.99 29.24
C TRP A 70 2.93 -9.44 30.04
N LEU A 71 3.16 -10.22 31.08
CA LEU A 71 2.13 -10.61 32.03
C LEU A 71 2.00 -9.58 33.16
N PRO A 72 0.84 -9.51 33.85
CA PRO A 72 0.61 -8.56 34.93
C PRO A 72 1.67 -8.65 36.06
N ASP A 73 2.22 -9.84 36.30
CA ASP A 73 3.23 -10.11 37.31
C ASP A 73 4.67 -9.71 36.91
N GLY A 74 4.85 -9.13 35.72
CA GLY A 74 6.16 -8.68 35.22
C GLY A 74 7.01 -9.77 34.56
N ARG A 75 6.44 -10.94 34.30
CA ARG A 75 7.04 -11.96 33.46
C ARG A 75 6.71 -11.72 31.99
N VAL A 76 7.46 -12.34 31.07
CA VAL A 76 7.23 -12.33 29.62
C VAL A 76 6.83 -13.72 29.19
N ARG A 77 5.73 -13.81 28.46
CA ARG A 77 5.26 -14.99 27.76
C ARG A 77 5.78 -14.97 26.33
N PHE A 78 6.44 -16.06 25.92
CA PHE A 78 6.84 -16.33 24.54
C PHE A 78 5.96 -17.43 23.98
N ARG A 79 5.43 -17.25 22.78
CA ARG A 79 4.64 -18.26 22.06
C ARG A 79 5.16 -18.44 20.65
N LEU A 80 5.18 -19.68 20.17
CA LEU A 80 5.44 -20.04 18.79
C LEU A 80 4.37 -21.04 18.34
N TRP A 81 3.71 -20.75 17.24
CA TRP A 81 2.87 -21.74 16.56
C TRP A 81 3.74 -22.58 15.63
N ALA A 82 4.02 -23.82 16.02
CA ALA A 82 4.90 -24.74 15.32
C ALA A 82 4.24 -26.14 15.22
N PRO A 83 3.16 -26.25 14.42
CA PRO A 83 2.38 -27.49 14.32
C PRO A 83 3.22 -28.66 13.82
N ASP A 84 4.16 -28.47 12.90
CA ASP A 84 5.01 -29.54 12.36
C ASP A 84 5.91 -30.13 13.47
N ALA A 85 6.49 -29.26 14.30
CA ALA A 85 7.29 -29.70 15.46
C ALA A 85 6.43 -30.47 16.50
N ALA A 86 5.20 -30.01 16.73
CA ALA A 86 4.28 -30.67 17.66
C ALA A 86 3.85 -32.06 17.17
N GLU A 87 3.51 -32.20 15.87
CA GLU A 87 3.14 -33.46 15.24
C GLU A 87 4.28 -34.48 15.26
N GLN A 88 5.53 -34.01 15.15
CA GLN A 88 6.74 -34.85 15.17
C GLN A 88 7.27 -35.09 16.58
N GLY A 89 6.65 -34.52 17.62
CA GLY A 89 7.13 -34.63 19.01
C GLY A 89 8.49 -33.98 19.26
N GLN A 90 8.84 -32.98 18.45
CA GLN A 90 10.11 -32.25 18.52
C GLN A 90 10.09 -31.21 19.63
N ALA A 91 11.27 -30.95 20.19
CA ALA A 91 11.44 -29.92 21.22
C ALA A 91 11.66 -28.54 20.62
N VAL A 92 11.00 -27.52 21.17
CA VAL A 92 11.26 -26.12 20.89
C VAL A 92 11.74 -25.43 22.15
N ARG A 93 12.69 -24.51 22.01
CA ARG A 93 13.19 -23.69 23.12
C ARG A 93 13.18 -22.22 22.72
N VAL A 94 12.94 -21.34 23.67
CA VAL A 94 13.28 -19.92 23.49
C VAL A 94 14.67 -19.68 24.09
N GLU A 95 15.57 -19.14 23.28
CA GLU A 95 16.93 -18.79 23.70
C GLU A 95 17.00 -17.28 23.93
N ILE A 96 17.33 -16.89 25.16
CA ILE A 96 17.32 -15.50 25.57
C ILE A 96 18.74 -15.13 26.01
N ALA A 97 19.29 -14.08 25.44
CA ALA A 97 20.62 -13.60 25.78
C ALA A 97 20.73 -13.29 27.28
N GLY A 98 21.70 -13.89 27.91
CA GLY A 98 21.94 -13.78 29.38
C GLY A 98 21.17 -14.78 30.25
N LEU A 99 20.17 -15.49 29.72
CA LEU A 99 19.42 -16.53 30.44
C LEU A 99 19.67 -17.94 29.87
N GLY A 100 20.09 -18.04 28.61
CA GLY A 100 20.27 -19.30 27.90
C GLY A 100 18.93 -19.91 27.40
N PRO A 101 18.95 -21.18 26.91
CA PRO A 101 17.80 -21.85 26.34
C PRO A 101 16.79 -22.28 27.41
N VAL A 102 15.55 -21.80 27.28
CA VAL A 102 14.40 -22.18 28.11
C VAL A 102 13.50 -23.12 27.32
N PRO A 103 13.22 -24.34 27.81
CA PRO A 103 12.29 -25.24 27.14
C PRO A 103 10.88 -24.64 27.05
N MET A 104 10.21 -24.84 25.91
CA MET A 104 8.83 -24.42 25.71
C MET A 104 7.91 -25.63 25.87
N ALA A 105 6.81 -25.46 26.60
CA ALA A 105 5.80 -26.50 26.75
C ALA A 105 4.95 -26.58 25.48
N CYS A 106 4.80 -27.80 24.94
CA CYS A 106 3.88 -28.06 23.83
C CYS A 106 2.44 -28.12 24.34
N GLY A 107 1.58 -27.31 23.77
CA GLY A 107 0.16 -27.23 24.09
C GLY A 107 -0.73 -27.70 22.93
N PRO A 108 -2.04 -27.47 23.02
CA PRO A 108 -2.97 -27.85 21.98
C PRO A 108 -2.74 -27.10 20.67
N ASN A 109 -3.14 -27.72 19.55
CA ASN A 109 -3.12 -27.08 18.22
C ASN A 109 -1.75 -26.61 17.73
N GLY A 110 -0.65 -27.22 18.20
CA GLY A 110 0.70 -26.90 17.73
C GLY A 110 1.33 -25.65 18.35
N TRP A 111 0.80 -25.15 19.47
CA TRP A 111 1.40 -24.04 20.20
C TRP A 111 2.50 -24.49 21.15
N PHE A 112 3.60 -23.74 21.16
CA PHE A 112 4.64 -23.86 22.16
C PHE A 112 4.69 -22.58 23.00
N GLU A 113 4.84 -22.72 24.33
CA GLU A 113 4.83 -21.59 25.27
C GLU A 113 5.95 -21.70 26.29
N ALA A 114 6.59 -20.57 26.61
CA ALA A 114 7.44 -20.41 27.77
C ALA A 114 7.13 -19.08 28.46
N ILE A 115 7.23 -19.07 29.80
CA ILE A 115 7.08 -17.86 30.61
C ILE A 115 8.37 -17.68 31.40
N VAL A 116 9.01 -16.52 31.25
CA VAL A 116 10.28 -16.19 31.91
C VAL A 116 10.19 -14.90 32.72
N ALA A 117 11.10 -14.70 33.65
CA ALA A 117 11.24 -13.43 34.37
C ALA A 117 11.48 -12.28 33.38
N GLY A 118 11.12 -11.06 33.73
CA GLY A 118 11.24 -9.89 32.89
C GLY A 118 12.62 -9.72 32.26
N CYS A 119 12.64 -9.57 30.93
CA CYS A 119 13.85 -9.52 30.12
C CYS A 119 13.74 -8.42 29.04
N ALA A 120 13.22 -7.24 29.41
CA ALA A 120 13.13 -6.10 28.51
C ALA A 120 14.48 -5.78 27.85
N GLY A 121 14.47 -5.56 26.53
CA GLY A 121 15.66 -5.28 25.73
C GLY A 121 16.55 -6.49 25.46
N ALA A 122 16.22 -7.67 26.01
CA ALA A 122 16.99 -8.88 25.74
C ALA A 122 16.77 -9.36 24.30
N ARG A 123 17.83 -9.85 23.68
CA ARG A 123 17.78 -10.53 22.39
C ARG A 123 17.30 -11.95 22.59
N TYR A 124 16.44 -12.47 21.70
CA TYR A 124 15.95 -13.84 21.78
C TYR A 124 15.73 -14.45 20.41
N TRP A 125 15.74 -15.80 20.35
CA TRP A 125 15.42 -16.63 19.19
C TRP A 125 14.57 -17.82 19.63
N PHE A 126 13.92 -18.47 18.69
CA PHE A 126 13.44 -19.83 18.89
C PHE A 126 14.47 -20.82 18.36
N ARG A 127 14.84 -21.79 19.18
CA ARG A 127 15.73 -22.90 18.79
C ARG A 127 14.87 -24.13 18.52
N LEU A 128 14.98 -24.64 17.29
CA LEU A 128 14.31 -25.86 16.85
C LEU A 128 15.09 -27.10 17.28
N ASP A 129 14.49 -28.29 17.12
CA ASP A 129 15.07 -29.57 17.59
C ASP A 129 16.35 -29.96 16.81
N ASP A 130 16.47 -29.55 15.55
CA ASP A 130 17.66 -29.71 14.72
C ASP A 130 18.84 -28.80 15.13
N GLY A 131 18.66 -27.98 16.15
CA GLY A 131 19.64 -27.04 16.68
C GLY A 131 19.70 -25.70 15.98
N SER A 132 18.95 -25.50 14.91
CA SER A 132 18.87 -24.20 14.23
C SER A 132 18.08 -23.17 15.05
N THR A 133 18.43 -21.91 14.88
CA THR A 133 17.72 -20.77 15.49
C THR A 133 16.96 -19.98 14.43
N VAL A 134 15.76 -19.53 14.78
CA VAL A 134 14.92 -18.70 13.93
C VAL A 134 14.42 -17.48 14.70
N PRO A 135 14.25 -16.32 14.06
CA PRO A 135 13.62 -15.17 14.70
C PRO A 135 12.14 -15.47 15.01
N ASP A 136 11.54 -14.66 15.87
CA ASP A 136 10.11 -14.73 16.11
C ASP A 136 9.35 -14.20 14.87
N PRO A 137 8.46 -14.98 14.24
CA PRO A 137 7.68 -14.51 13.10
C PRO A 137 6.78 -13.30 13.44
N ALA A 138 6.47 -13.11 14.72
CA ALA A 138 5.78 -11.95 15.25
C ALA A 138 6.69 -11.04 16.09
N SER A 139 7.96 -10.96 15.72
CA SER A 139 8.93 -10.05 16.33
C SER A 139 8.42 -8.61 16.36
N ARG A 140 8.54 -7.94 17.50
CA ARG A 140 8.15 -6.53 17.65
C ARG A 140 9.29 -5.56 17.34
N TRP A 141 10.50 -6.07 17.28
CA TRP A 141 11.73 -5.32 17.02
C TRP A 141 12.84 -6.29 16.66
N GLN A 142 13.53 -6.07 15.55
CA GLN A 142 14.72 -6.82 15.15
C GLN A 142 15.98 -6.08 15.61
N ALA A 143 17.01 -6.87 15.91
CA ALA A 143 18.27 -6.29 16.39
C ALA A 143 19.07 -5.66 15.26
N ASP A 144 18.91 -6.17 14.01
CA ASP A 144 19.72 -5.77 12.86
C ASP A 144 19.06 -6.09 11.52
N ASP A 145 18.64 -7.34 11.25
CA ASP A 145 18.11 -7.82 9.95
C ASP A 145 17.20 -9.04 10.20
N VAL A 146 16.53 -9.54 9.18
CA VAL A 146 15.61 -10.70 9.22
C VAL A 146 16.20 -11.99 9.78
N HIS A 147 17.52 -12.15 9.74
CA HIS A 147 18.24 -13.30 10.31
C HIS A 147 18.74 -13.07 11.74
N SER A 148 18.62 -11.85 12.24
CA SER A 148 19.09 -11.48 13.58
C SER A 148 18.11 -11.87 14.66
N PRO A 149 18.52 -11.75 15.94
CA PRO A 149 17.61 -11.97 17.04
C PRO A 149 16.50 -10.93 17.10
N SER A 150 15.34 -11.38 17.53
CA SER A 150 14.28 -10.49 17.98
C SER A 150 14.63 -9.84 19.31
N ILE A 151 14.11 -8.65 19.58
CA ILE A 151 14.29 -7.94 20.84
C ILE A 151 12.97 -7.94 21.62
N VAL A 152 13.03 -8.28 22.90
CA VAL A 152 11.88 -8.16 23.80
C VAL A 152 11.57 -6.67 24.02
N PRO A 153 10.40 -6.15 23.61
CA PRO A 153 10.07 -4.74 23.82
C PRO A 153 10.01 -4.43 25.33
N ALA A 154 10.18 -3.17 25.68
CA ALA A 154 9.92 -2.73 27.05
C ALA A 154 8.45 -3.01 27.43
N ARG A 155 8.18 -3.22 28.72
CA ARG A 155 6.81 -3.35 29.21
C ARG A 155 6.05 -2.07 28.88
N ASP A 156 4.87 -2.24 28.31
CA ASP A 156 4.02 -1.11 27.91
C ASP A 156 4.69 -0.10 26.97
N ALA A 157 5.60 -0.57 26.08
CA ALA A 157 6.39 0.28 25.21
C ALA A 157 5.56 1.31 24.43
N ALA A 158 4.34 0.95 23.99
CA ALA A 158 3.47 1.89 23.28
C ALA A 158 2.84 2.93 24.22
N SER A 159 2.53 2.56 25.46
CA SER A 159 1.99 3.50 26.45
C SER A 159 3.10 4.31 27.15
N ALA A 160 4.34 3.82 27.12
CA ALA A 160 5.52 4.54 27.61
C ALA A 160 5.99 5.64 26.64
N PHE A 161 5.65 5.52 25.34
CA PHE A 161 5.92 6.58 24.38
C PHE A 161 5.04 7.79 24.70
N ALA A 162 5.67 8.95 24.85
CA ALA A 162 4.99 10.20 25.22
C ALA A 162 4.30 10.83 24.00
N TRP A 163 3.14 10.31 23.63
CA TRP A 163 2.32 10.90 22.57
C TRP A 163 1.96 12.35 22.90
N THR A 164 2.27 13.27 22.00
CA THR A 164 1.97 14.70 22.18
C THR A 164 0.54 15.06 21.78
N CYS A 165 -0.09 14.21 20.94
CA CYS A 165 -1.47 14.34 20.51
C CYS A 165 -2.34 13.16 20.99
N PRO A 166 -2.53 12.94 22.32
CA PRO A 166 -3.27 11.79 22.83
C PRO A 166 -4.75 11.79 22.38
N ASP A 167 -5.34 12.97 22.16
CA ASP A 167 -6.74 13.16 21.74
C ASP A 167 -6.93 13.13 20.21
N TRP A 168 -5.89 12.80 19.43
CA TRP A 168 -6.00 12.67 17.98
C TRP A 168 -7.03 11.60 17.61
N ARG A 169 -7.97 11.97 16.72
CA ARG A 169 -9.08 11.09 16.27
C ARG A 169 -9.00 10.74 14.78
N GLY A 170 -7.98 11.20 14.08
CA GLY A 170 -7.95 11.12 12.62
C GLY A 170 -8.84 12.17 11.97
N ARG A 171 -9.10 11.99 10.68
CA ARG A 171 -10.01 12.81 9.87
C ARG A 171 -11.03 11.90 9.19
N PRO A 172 -12.22 12.38 8.83
CA PRO A 172 -13.14 11.64 7.96
C PRO A 172 -12.48 11.30 6.62
N TRP A 173 -12.74 10.12 6.05
CA TRP A 173 -12.08 9.65 4.84
C TRP A 173 -12.18 10.61 3.65
N HIS A 174 -13.33 11.23 3.43
CA HIS A 174 -13.56 12.19 2.35
C HIS A 174 -12.67 13.45 2.45
N GLU A 175 -12.02 13.69 3.59
CA GLU A 175 -11.03 14.76 3.77
C GLU A 175 -9.61 14.32 3.41
N ALA A 176 -9.38 13.05 3.07
CA ALA A 176 -8.07 12.55 2.73
C ALA A 176 -7.56 13.18 1.42
N ILE A 177 -6.34 13.65 1.46
CA ILE A 177 -5.48 14.03 0.34
C ILE A 177 -4.16 13.36 0.63
N VAL A 178 -3.90 12.25 -0.04
CA VAL A 178 -2.85 11.30 0.34
C VAL A 178 -1.54 11.62 -0.39
N TYR A 179 -0.43 11.53 0.32
CA TYR A 179 0.92 11.59 -0.23
C TYR A 179 1.61 10.26 0.04
N GLU A 180 1.89 9.49 -1.00
CA GLU A 180 2.60 8.22 -0.90
C GLU A 180 4.10 8.44 -0.83
N MET A 181 4.79 7.80 0.14
CA MET A 181 6.22 7.96 0.32
C MET A 181 6.94 6.68 0.72
N HIS A 182 8.17 6.53 0.22
CA HIS A 182 9.11 5.50 0.61
C HIS A 182 10.04 6.01 1.72
N VAL A 183 9.93 5.40 2.91
CA VAL A 183 10.65 5.86 4.13
C VAL A 183 12.16 5.82 3.95
N GLY A 184 12.71 4.75 3.37
CA GLY A 184 14.17 4.60 3.18
C GLY A 184 14.78 5.65 2.27
N LEU A 185 14.08 6.04 1.19
CA LEU A 185 14.53 7.12 0.29
C LEU A 185 14.50 8.48 0.96
N CYS A 186 13.65 8.66 1.97
CA CYS A 186 13.63 9.88 2.79
C CYS A 186 14.71 9.89 3.88
N GLY A 187 15.48 8.81 4.07
CA GLY A 187 16.50 8.71 5.11
C GLY A 187 16.00 8.13 6.42
N GLY A 188 15.10 7.15 6.36
CA GLY A 188 14.50 6.47 7.51
C GLY A 188 13.35 7.27 8.15
N TYR A 189 12.87 6.80 9.31
CA TYR A 189 11.73 7.41 10.00
C TYR A 189 11.96 8.88 10.34
N ALA A 190 13.16 9.22 10.81
CA ALA A 190 13.52 10.60 11.14
C ALA A 190 13.54 11.51 9.91
N GLY A 191 14.07 11.02 8.79
CA GLY A 191 14.10 11.78 7.52
C GLY A 191 12.70 11.97 6.93
N ALA A 192 11.85 10.93 6.98
CA ALA A 192 10.45 11.02 6.56
C ALA A 192 9.68 12.04 7.42
N ALA A 193 9.87 12.03 8.74
CA ALA A 193 9.26 13.01 9.65
C ALA A 193 9.65 14.47 9.31
N GLN A 194 10.85 14.71 8.78
CA GLN A 194 11.29 16.04 8.35
C GLN A 194 10.54 16.56 7.11
N GLN A 195 9.95 15.68 6.29
CA GLN A 195 9.15 16.09 5.13
C GLN A 195 7.73 16.53 5.50
N LEU A 196 7.18 16.05 6.61
CA LEU A 196 5.79 16.28 6.99
C LEU A 196 5.38 17.76 7.09
N PRO A 197 6.19 18.68 7.67
CA PRO A 197 5.82 20.11 7.73
C PRO A 197 5.63 20.72 6.34
N ARG A 198 6.46 20.37 5.36
CA ARG A 198 6.36 20.83 3.98
C ARG A 198 5.06 20.33 3.34
N LEU A 199 4.75 19.04 3.50
CA LEU A 199 3.55 18.42 2.95
C LEU A 199 2.27 19.00 3.57
N ALA A 200 2.24 19.20 4.89
CA ALA A 200 1.13 19.86 5.58
C ALA A 200 0.92 21.30 5.10
N ALA A 201 2.02 22.05 4.89
CA ALA A 201 1.97 23.42 4.38
C ALA A 201 1.47 23.50 2.93
N LEU A 202 1.74 22.47 2.10
CA LEU A 202 1.16 22.35 0.76
C LEU A 202 -0.33 22.07 0.81
N GLY A 203 -0.80 21.36 1.82
CA GLY A 203 -2.21 21.05 2.00
C GLY A 203 -2.58 19.57 2.00
N PHE A 204 -1.60 18.66 1.98
CA PHE A 204 -1.85 17.24 2.20
C PHE A 204 -2.40 16.99 3.59
N THR A 205 -3.34 16.06 3.71
CA THR A 205 -4.01 15.72 4.96
C THR A 205 -3.71 14.30 5.43
N ALA A 206 -3.04 13.52 4.61
CA ALA A 206 -2.59 12.17 4.92
C ALA A 206 -1.23 11.88 4.25
N VAL A 207 -0.43 11.03 4.88
CA VAL A 207 0.69 10.34 4.25
C VAL A 207 0.42 8.85 4.26
N GLU A 208 0.78 8.16 3.19
CA GLU A 208 0.79 6.71 3.09
C GLU A 208 2.23 6.24 3.00
N LEU A 209 2.66 5.44 3.96
CA LEU A 209 3.99 4.87 3.98
C LEU A 209 3.97 3.57 3.19
N MET A 210 4.84 3.43 2.19
CA MET A 210 5.15 2.13 1.60
C MET A 210 5.58 1.16 2.71
N PRO A 211 5.50 -0.18 2.51
CA PRO A 211 5.64 -1.14 3.59
C PRO A 211 6.91 -0.95 4.41
N VAL A 212 6.77 -1.04 5.73
CA VAL A 212 7.87 -0.89 6.70
C VAL A 212 8.08 -2.14 7.55
N ALA A 213 7.51 -3.27 7.15
CA ALA A 213 7.79 -4.55 7.77
C ALA A 213 9.25 -4.97 7.48
N GLU A 214 9.92 -5.59 8.47
CA GLU A 214 11.31 -6.01 8.36
C GLU A 214 11.53 -6.90 7.13
N PHE A 215 12.44 -6.49 6.25
CA PHE A 215 12.84 -7.13 5.01
C PHE A 215 14.36 -7.39 4.96
N PRO A 216 14.86 -8.30 4.10
CA PRO A 216 16.29 -8.60 4.05
C PRO A 216 17.12 -7.44 3.47
N GLY A 217 18.23 -7.12 4.13
CA GLY A 217 19.20 -6.13 3.71
C GLY A 217 18.77 -4.69 4.05
N THR A 218 19.25 -3.72 3.29
CA THR A 218 19.11 -2.29 3.64
C THR A 218 18.32 -1.47 2.63
N ARG A 219 17.92 -2.05 1.51
CA ARG A 219 17.23 -1.37 0.41
C ARG A 219 16.19 -2.30 -0.17
N ASN A 220 14.94 -1.95 -0.05
CA ASN A 220 13.81 -2.68 -0.62
C ASN A 220 12.64 -1.71 -0.74
N TRP A 221 11.73 -1.96 -1.66
CA TRP A 221 10.46 -1.23 -1.70
C TRP A 221 9.61 -1.47 -0.45
N GLY A 222 9.87 -2.57 0.27
CA GLY A 222 9.16 -3.02 1.45
C GLY A 222 8.27 -4.24 1.22
N TYR A 223 8.08 -4.67 -0.04
CA TYR A 223 7.20 -5.80 -0.38
C TYR A 223 7.87 -7.18 -0.20
N ASP A 224 9.14 -7.25 0.15
CA ASP A 224 9.83 -8.49 0.54
C ASP A 224 9.88 -8.69 2.07
N GLY A 225 8.97 -8.07 2.83
CA GLY A 225 8.89 -8.20 4.28
C GLY A 225 8.59 -9.64 4.71
N VAL A 226 9.27 -10.10 5.80
CA VAL A 226 9.09 -11.46 6.34
C VAL A 226 8.77 -11.49 7.83
N LEU A 227 8.94 -10.39 8.53
CA LEU A 227 8.58 -10.24 9.94
C LEU A 227 7.56 -9.08 10.08
N PRO A 228 6.28 -9.32 9.76
CA PRO A 228 5.30 -8.27 9.53
C PRO A 228 4.97 -7.41 10.76
N PHE A 229 5.36 -7.83 11.97
CA PHE A 229 5.16 -7.04 13.19
C PHE A 229 6.36 -6.18 13.57
N ALA A 230 7.54 -6.40 12.97
CA ALA A 230 8.72 -5.60 13.26
C ALA A 230 8.82 -4.43 12.29
N PRO A 231 8.93 -3.18 12.77
CA PRO A 231 9.35 -2.08 11.92
C PRO A 231 10.77 -2.33 11.39
N GLU A 232 11.00 -1.99 10.12
CA GLU A 232 12.29 -2.13 9.44
C GLU A 232 13.42 -1.47 10.24
N SER A 233 14.36 -2.28 10.69
CA SER A 233 15.44 -1.88 11.59
C SER A 233 16.43 -0.90 10.95
N GLY A 234 16.61 -1.00 9.62
CA GLY A 234 17.43 -0.08 8.84
C GLY A 234 16.84 1.32 8.74
N TYR A 235 15.56 1.51 9.03
CA TYR A 235 14.89 2.83 9.02
C TYR A 235 14.92 3.53 10.38
N GLY A 236 15.23 2.83 11.46
CA GLY A 236 15.28 3.33 12.82
C GLY A 236 14.63 2.40 13.83
N THR A 237 14.43 2.89 15.03
CA THR A 237 13.78 2.13 16.11
C THR A 237 12.25 2.19 16.03
N PRO A 238 11.53 1.28 16.72
CA PRO A 238 10.07 1.40 16.84
C PRO A 238 9.59 2.74 17.40
N ASP A 239 10.37 3.38 18.28
CA ASP A 239 10.04 4.69 18.82
C ASP A 239 10.27 5.83 17.82
N ASP A 240 11.22 5.69 16.90
CA ASP A 240 11.37 6.64 15.78
C ASP A 240 10.15 6.59 14.83
N LEU A 241 9.59 5.40 14.59
CA LEU A 241 8.34 5.28 13.83
C LEU A 241 7.15 5.90 14.58
N ARG A 242 7.05 5.69 15.91
CA ARG A 242 6.02 6.37 16.73
C ARG A 242 6.18 7.90 16.68
N ALA A 243 7.42 8.39 16.71
CA ALA A 243 7.70 9.82 16.62
C ALA A 243 7.31 10.40 15.25
N LEU A 244 7.48 9.65 14.16
CA LEU A 244 6.99 10.04 12.84
C LEU A 244 5.47 10.17 12.83
N VAL A 245 4.75 9.18 13.35
CA VAL A 245 3.28 9.20 13.43
C VAL A 245 2.79 10.35 14.31
N ASP A 246 3.39 10.54 15.50
CA ASP A 246 3.05 11.64 16.40
C ASP A 246 3.30 13.01 15.74
N ARG A 247 4.39 13.13 14.97
CA ARG A 247 4.67 14.35 14.21
C ARG A 247 3.63 14.64 13.14
N ALA A 248 3.14 13.63 12.43
CA ALA A 248 2.04 13.79 11.48
C ALA A 248 0.76 14.26 12.18
N HIS A 249 0.40 13.66 13.32
CA HIS A 249 -0.75 14.04 14.11
C HIS A 249 -0.65 15.48 14.63
N GLN A 250 0.52 15.96 15.07
CA GLN A 250 0.76 17.35 15.43
C GLN A 250 0.44 18.33 14.30
N LEU A 251 0.67 17.90 13.06
CA LEU A 251 0.42 18.67 11.84
C LEU A 251 -1.02 18.52 11.32
N GLY A 252 -1.86 17.73 12.00
CA GLY A 252 -3.22 17.44 11.58
C GLY A 252 -3.31 16.51 10.37
N MET A 253 -2.27 15.69 10.13
CA MET A 253 -2.20 14.71 9.06
C MET A 253 -2.44 13.30 9.59
N MET A 254 -3.20 12.49 8.86
CA MET A 254 -3.32 11.05 9.06
C MET A 254 -2.06 10.34 8.56
N VAL A 255 -1.81 9.14 9.09
CA VAL A 255 -0.77 8.24 8.59
C VAL A 255 -1.42 6.91 8.23
N LEU A 256 -1.31 6.50 6.97
CA LEU A 256 -1.69 5.19 6.48
C LEU A 256 -0.44 4.33 6.32
N LEU A 257 -0.58 3.03 6.51
CA LEU A 257 0.48 2.07 6.30
C LEU A 257 0.07 1.06 5.23
N ASP A 258 0.94 0.86 4.26
CA ASP A 258 0.82 -0.23 3.30
C ASP A 258 1.27 -1.54 3.95
N VAL A 259 0.40 -2.57 3.92
CA VAL A 259 0.61 -3.88 4.54
C VAL A 259 0.48 -5.01 3.53
N VAL A 260 1.45 -5.93 3.56
CA VAL A 260 1.54 -7.06 2.65
C VAL A 260 1.05 -8.33 3.35
N TYR A 261 -0.15 -8.81 2.98
CA TYR A 261 -0.76 -10.01 3.58
C TYR A 261 -0.96 -11.14 2.57
N ASN A 262 -0.63 -10.91 1.31
CA ASN A 262 -0.79 -11.87 0.22
C ASN A 262 0.41 -12.83 0.09
N HIS A 263 1.60 -12.45 0.58
CA HIS A 263 2.83 -13.24 0.50
C HIS A 263 3.85 -12.83 1.57
N PHE A 264 4.93 -13.57 1.66
CA PHE A 264 6.17 -13.19 2.37
C PHE A 264 7.31 -13.08 1.38
N GLY A 265 8.30 -12.27 1.71
CA GLY A 265 9.51 -12.14 0.94
C GLY A 265 10.27 -13.48 0.76
N PRO A 266 11.15 -13.56 -0.26
CA PRO A 266 11.85 -14.80 -0.62
C PRO A 266 13.01 -15.17 0.31
N GLU A 267 13.47 -14.24 1.17
CA GLU A 267 14.62 -14.42 2.05
C GLU A 267 14.24 -14.09 3.49
N GLY A 268 14.64 -14.95 4.45
CA GLY A 268 14.39 -14.74 5.88
C GLY A 268 13.04 -15.25 6.40
N ASN A 269 12.18 -15.84 5.58
CA ASN A 269 10.96 -16.50 6.01
C ASN A 269 11.25 -17.93 6.47
N TYR A 270 11.18 -18.16 7.77
CA TYR A 270 11.45 -19.47 8.38
C TYR A 270 10.19 -20.29 8.70
N LEU A 271 8.97 -19.78 8.44
CA LEU A 271 7.71 -20.45 8.77
C LEU A 271 7.60 -21.86 8.18
N HIS A 272 8.13 -22.08 6.98
CA HIS A 272 8.10 -23.38 6.30
C HIS A 272 8.87 -24.49 7.05
N ARG A 273 9.74 -24.14 8.00
CA ARG A 273 10.54 -25.13 8.76
C ARG A 273 9.81 -25.77 9.94
N TYR A 274 8.79 -25.09 10.46
CA TYR A 274 8.09 -25.51 11.68
C TYR A 274 6.57 -25.30 11.63
N ALA A 275 6.09 -24.55 10.66
CA ALA A 275 4.67 -24.20 10.47
C ALA A 275 4.31 -24.24 8.99
N SER A 276 4.59 -25.36 8.31
CA SER A 276 4.26 -25.56 6.88
C SER A 276 2.77 -25.32 6.60
N ALA A 277 1.91 -25.55 7.59
CA ALA A 277 0.49 -25.28 7.55
C ALA A 277 0.12 -23.79 7.39
N PHE A 278 1.10 -22.86 7.48
CA PHE A 278 0.91 -21.46 7.11
C PHE A 278 0.63 -21.28 5.62
N PHE A 279 1.07 -22.25 4.81
CA PHE A 279 1.02 -22.20 3.36
C PHE A 279 0.19 -23.31 2.77
N ARG A 280 -0.37 -23.06 1.60
CA ARG A 280 -1.09 -24.03 0.79
C ARG A 280 -0.13 -24.85 -0.05
N ALA A 281 -0.13 -26.17 0.15
CA ALA A 281 0.68 -27.08 -0.67
C ALA A 281 0.15 -27.25 -2.11
N ASP A 282 -1.14 -26.95 -2.33
CA ASP A 282 -1.85 -27.13 -3.59
C ASP A 282 -1.93 -25.85 -4.45
N ARG A 283 -1.41 -24.72 -3.96
CA ARG A 283 -1.51 -23.42 -4.66
C ARG A 283 -0.21 -22.64 -4.63
N GLN A 284 0.14 -22.12 -5.80
CA GLN A 284 1.29 -21.24 -5.98
C GLN A 284 0.81 -19.86 -6.44
N THR A 285 1.45 -18.83 -5.93
CA THR A 285 1.34 -17.45 -6.39
C THR A 285 2.63 -17.05 -7.09
N PRO A 286 2.68 -15.89 -7.77
CA PRO A 286 3.92 -15.37 -8.33
C PRO A 286 5.07 -15.22 -7.30
N TRP A 287 4.72 -15.06 -6.02
CA TRP A 287 5.68 -14.83 -4.92
C TRP A 287 5.97 -16.09 -4.10
N GLY A 288 5.41 -17.24 -4.45
CA GLY A 288 5.62 -18.50 -3.73
C GLY A 288 4.32 -19.19 -3.35
N PRO A 289 4.36 -20.17 -2.41
CA PRO A 289 3.16 -20.84 -1.95
C PRO A 289 2.14 -19.86 -1.35
N ALA A 290 0.86 -20.00 -1.74
CA ALA A 290 -0.20 -19.15 -1.21
C ALA A 290 -0.35 -19.32 0.31
N ILE A 291 -0.63 -18.25 1.02
CA ILE A 291 -0.91 -18.26 2.46
C ILE A 291 -2.27 -18.96 2.70
N ASP A 292 -2.33 -19.83 3.69
CA ASP A 292 -3.53 -20.64 3.97
C ASP A 292 -4.50 -19.94 4.94
N PHE A 293 -5.26 -18.99 4.46
CA PHE A 293 -6.29 -18.30 5.25
C PHE A 293 -7.48 -19.19 5.66
N ARG A 294 -7.53 -20.47 5.28
CA ARG A 294 -8.48 -21.44 5.85
C ARG A 294 -8.15 -21.75 7.32
N ARG A 295 -6.90 -21.52 7.74
CA ARG A 295 -6.41 -21.82 9.10
C ARG A 295 -6.75 -20.67 10.05
N PRO A 296 -7.44 -20.96 11.18
CA PRO A 296 -7.76 -19.91 12.16
C PRO A 296 -6.51 -19.20 12.73
N GLN A 297 -5.39 -19.92 12.91
CA GLN A 297 -4.14 -19.37 13.39
C GLN A 297 -3.54 -18.34 12.40
N VAL A 298 -3.63 -18.63 11.09
CA VAL A 298 -3.15 -17.73 10.04
C VAL A 298 -4.02 -16.49 9.97
N ARG A 299 -5.35 -16.61 9.95
CA ARG A 299 -6.26 -15.46 10.05
C ARG A 299 -5.95 -14.60 11.27
N ARG A 300 -5.81 -15.25 12.42
CA ARG A 300 -5.49 -14.55 13.68
C ARG A 300 -4.16 -13.81 13.61
N PHE A 301 -3.13 -14.39 12.99
CA PHE A 301 -1.83 -13.76 12.80
C PHE A 301 -1.95 -12.42 12.06
N PHE A 302 -2.65 -12.40 10.92
CA PHE A 302 -2.81 -11.19 10.12
C PHE A 302 -3.81 -10.19 10.72
N THR A 303 -4.90 -10.67 11.34
CA THR A 303 -5.81 -9.78 12.10
C THR A 303 -5.08 -9.09 13.26
N GLU A 304 -4.24 -9.84 14.02
CA GLU A 304 -3.42 -9.27 15.08
C GLU A 304 -2.35 -8.31 14.56
N ASN A 305 -1.78 -8.59 13.40
CA ASN A 305 -0.83 -7.66 12.77
C ASN A 305 -1.49 -6.34 12.39
N ALA A 306 -2.64 -6.38 11.72
CA ALA A 306 -3.41 -5.18 11.39
C ALA A 306 -3.76 -4.37 12.66
N ARG A 307 -4.28 -5.06 13.68
CA ARG A 307 -4.59 -4.45 14.98
C ARG A 307 -3.36 -3.83 15.63
N TYR A 308 -2.20 -4.52 15.58
CA TYR A 308 -0.94 -4.07 16.16
C TYR A 308 -0.46 -2.72 15.59
N TRP A 309 -0.48 -2.56 14.28
CA TRP A 309 -0.12 -1.30 13.64
C TRP A 309 -1.08 -0.17 14.04
N LEU A 310 -2.37 -0.44 14.09
CA LEU A 310 -3.40 0.53 14.44
C LEU A 310 -3.37 0.93 15.93
N GLU A 311 -3.07 0.01 16.84
CA GLU A 311 -3.05 0.24 18.29
C GLU A 311 -1.69 0.74 18.79
N GLN A 312 -0.62 0.02 18.45
CA GLN A 312 0.69 0.23 19.04
C GLN A 312 1.48 1.39 18.41
N PHE A 313 1.18 1.69 17.14
CA PHE A 313 1.77 2.81 16.41
C PHE A 313 0.76 3.91 16.07
N ARG A 314 -0.51 3.70 16.37
CA ARG A 314 -1.59 4.67 16.15
C ARG A 314 -1.75 5.10 14.68
N PHE A 315 -1.44 4.24 13.73
CA PHE A 315 -1.80 4.48 12.33
C PHE A 315 -3.30 4.75 12.19
N ASP A 316 -3.68 5.67 11.31
CA ASP A 316 -5.07 6.04 11.07
C ASP A 316 -5.75 5.10 10.06
N GLY A 317 -4.98 4.30 9.35
CA GLY A 317 -5.49 3.31 8.42
C GLY A 317 -4.42 2.41 7.82
N LEU A 318 -4.89 1.43 7.06
CA LEU A 318 -4.06 0.48 6.34
C LEU A 318 -4.48 0.45 4.86
N ARG A 319 -3.49 0.38 3.97
CA ARG A 319 -3.68 -0.03 2.58
C ARG A 319 -3.26 -1.49 2.47
N LEU A 320 -4.13 -2.36 2.01
CA LEU A 320 -3.86 -3.79 1.88
C LEU A 320 -3.42 -4.08 0.45
N ASP A 321 -2.16 -4.56 0.33
CA ASP A 321 -1.50 -4.90 -0.92
C ASP A 321 -2.14 -6.11 -1.60
N ALA A 322 -2.35 -6.02 -2.90
CA ALA A 322 -2.71 -7.10 -3.81
C ALA A 322 -3.74 -8.11 -3.24
N VAL A 323 -4.84 -7.60 -2.66
CA VAL A 323 -5.84 -8.48 -2.01
C VAL A 323 -6.47 -9.48 -2.98
N HIS A 324 -6.42 -9.23 -4.28
CA HIS A 324 -6.85 -10.17 -5.32
C HIS A 324 -6.01 -11.46 -5.36
N ALA A 325 -4.81 -11.45 -4.78
CA ALA A 325 -3.96 -12.63 -4.63
C ALA A 325 -4.20 -13.40 -3.32
N ILE A 326 -5.03 -12.87 -2.41
CA ILE A 326 -5.41 -13.53 -1.17
C ILE A 326 -6.58 -14.49 -1.46
N GLU A 327 -6.31 -15.78 -1.36
CA GLU A 327 -7.34 -16.81 -1.43
C GLU A 327 -7.88 -17.09 -0.02
N ASP A 328 -8.96 -16.42 0.34
CA ASP A 328 -9.59 -16.54 1.65
C ASP A 328 -10.99 -17.16 1.60
N GLU A 329 -11.52 -17.53 2.76
CA GLU A 329 -12.90 -17.98 2.96
C GLU A 329 -13.67 -16.94 3.79
N GLY A 330 -13.68 -15.67 3.33
CA GLY A 330 -14.43 -14.59 3.96
C GLY A 330 -13.66 -13.81 5.04
N TRP A 331 -12.35 -14.04 5.22
CA TRP A 331 -11.53 -13.27 6.16
C TRP A 331 -11.43 -11.79 5.74
N LEU A 332 -11.18 -11.51 4.47
CA LEU A 332 -11.14 -10.13 3.95
C LEU A 332 -12.46 -9.39 4.22
N ALA A 333 -13.61 -10.04 3.98
CA ALA A 333 -14.91 -9.43 4.23
C ALA A 333 -15.19 -9.21 5.73
N ALA A 334 -14.64 -10.03 6.63
CA ALA A 334 -14.82 -9.92 8.07
C ALA A 334 -13.87 -8.90 8.73
N LEU A 335 -12.67 -8.73 8.18
CA LEU A 335 -11.58 -7.95 8.77
C LEU A 335 -11.98 -6.53 9.19
N PRO A 336 -12.72 -5.72 8.37
CA PRO A 336 -13.11 -4.38 8.77
C PRO A 336 -13.98 -4.35 10.04
N GLY A 337 -14.90 -5.30 10.16
CA GLY A 337 -15.77 -5.43 11.34
C GLY A 337 -15.01 -5.84 12.60
N GLU A 338 -14.08 -6.78 12.47
CA GLU A 338 -13.22 -7.26 13.57
C GLU A 338 -12.33 -6.12 14.10
N LEU A 339 -11.65 -5.39 13.21
CA LEU A 339 -10.76 -4.29 13.60
C LEU A 339 -11.54 -3.14 14.25
N ARG A 340 -12.67 -2.73 13.67
CA ARG A 340 -13.51 -1.67 14.26
C ARG A 340 -14.07 -2.05 15.63
N THR A 341 -14.42 -3.32 15.83
CA THR A 341 -14.88 -3.84 17.11
C THR A 341 -13.77 -3.85 18.15
N ALA A 342 -12.58 -4.36 17.79
CA ALA A 342 -11.43 -4.39 18.68
C ALA A 342 -11.03 -2.98 19.14
N LEU A 343 -10.97 -2.01 18.21
CA LEU A 343 -10.59 -0.62 18.50
C LEU A 343 -11.68 0.18 19.21
N ALA A 344 -12.95 -0.23 19.14
CA ALA A 344 -14.05 0.44 19.86
C ALA A 344 -14.09 0.12 21.36
N GLY A 345 -13.44 -0.98 21.80
CA GLY A 345 -13.42 -1.43 23.21
C GLY A 345 -12.44 -0.67 24.12
N GLY A 346 -11.59 0.20 23.59
CA GLY A 346 -10.64 1.02 24.38
C GLY A 346 -11.29 2.17 25.11
N GLU A 347 -10.68 2.61 26.24
CA GLU A 347 -11.17 3.75 27.07
C GLU A 347 -10.96 5.14 26.40
N GLY A 348 -10.53 5.20 25.14
CA GLY A 348 -10.24 6.45 24.43
C GLY A 348 -11.39 6.94 23.53
N PRO A 349 -11.30 8.18 23.02
CA PRO A 349 -12.24 8.67 22.02
C PRO A 349 -12.15 7.80 20.75
N ARG A 350 -13.30 7.48 20.13
CA ARG A 350 -13.35 6.73 18.88
C ARG A 350 -12.54 7.46 17.82
N ARG A 351 -11.54 6.75 17.29
CA ARG A 351 -10.71 7.20 16.16
C ARG A 351 -11.39 6.80 14.85
N HIS A 352 -11.21 7.63 13.82
CA HIS A 352 -11.46 7.21 12.46
C HIS A 352 -10.44 6.11 12.10
N LEU A 353 -10.93 5.04 11.53
CA LEU A 353 -10.12 3.92 11.00
C LEU A 353 -10.43 3.77 9.52
N HIS A 354 -9.40 3.82 8.70
CA HIS A 354 -9.52 3.71 7.25
C HIS A 354 -8.84 2.45 6.73
N LEU A 355 -9.57 1.72 5.90
CA LEU A 355 -9.08 0.51 5.26
C LEU A 355 -9.23 0.67 3.75
N VAL A 356 -8.10 0.65 3.05
CA VAL A 356 -7.98 0.88 1.62
C VAL A 356 -7.49 -0.40 0.96
N LEU A 357 -8.05 -0.75 -0.19
CA LEU A 357 -7.68 -1.95 -0.94
C LEU A 357 -6.84 -1.59 -2.17
N GLU A 358 -5.85 -2.43 -2.46
CA GLU A 358 -5.38 -2.61 -3.82
C GLU A 358 -5.97 -3.91 -4.36
N ASN A 359 -6.85 -3.82 -5.36
CA ASN A 359 -7.59 -4.97 -5.86
C ASN A 359 -7.78 -4.90 -7.38
N ASP A 360 -6.93 -5.59 -8.13
CA ASP A 360 -7.03 -5.66 -9.58
C ASP A 360 -8.33 -6.35 -10.08
N ASN A 361 -9.06 -7.06 -9.20
CA ASN A 361 -10.36 -7.65 -9.56
C ASN A 361 -11.51 -6.64 -9.58
N ASN A 362 -11.36 -5.41 -9.05
CA ASN A 362 -12.43 -4.41 -8.97
C ASN A 362 -13.70 -4.96 -8.28
N ASP A 363 -13.53 -5.52 -7.08
CA ASP A 363 -14.60 -6.17 -6.33
C ASP A 363 -15.37 -5.16 -5.46
N ALA A 364 -16.48 -4.63 -5.98
CA ALA A 364 -17.33 -3.70 -5.27
C ALA A 364 -17.96 -4.30 -3.99
N ALA A 365 -18.09 -5.63 -3.88
CA ALA A 365 -18.63 -6.27 -2.70
C ALA A 365 -17.72 -6.13 -1.48
N LEU A 366 -16.37 -6.10 -1.66
CA LEU A 366 -15.44 -5.82 -0.56
C LEU A 366 -15.62 -4.39 -0.03
N LEU A 367 -15.80 -3.41 -0.91
CA LEU A 367 -16.10 -2.04 -0.48
C LEU A 367 -17.41 -1.99 0.33
N ALA A 368 -18.43 -2.72 -0.11
CA ALA A 368 -19.69 -2.85 0.63
C ALA A 368 -19.53 -3.60 1.98
N ALA A 369 -18.51 -4.45 2.13
CA ALA A 369 -18.20 -5.15 3.38
C ALA A 369 -17.55 -4.25 4.44
N GLY A 370 -17.23 -3.00 4.10
CA GLY A 370 -16.80 -2.00 5.08
C GLY A 370 -15.38 -1.46 4.88
N TYR A 371 -14.75 -1.71 3.74
CA TYR A 371 -13.57 -0.95 3.33
C TYR A 371 -13.96 0.46 2.90
N ASP A 372 -13.10 1.44 3.19
CA ASP A 372 -13.41 2.85 2.92
C ASP A 372 -13.17 3.21 1.46
N ALA A 373 -12.15 2.61 0.83
CA ALA A 373 -11.82 2.86 -0.57
C ALA A 373 -10.97 1.74 -1.19
N GLN A 374 -10.84 1.84 -2.52
CA GLN A 374 -9.88 1.05 -3.32
C GLN A 374 -9.05 1.97 -4.20
N TRP A 375 -7.78 1.66 -4.38
CA TRP A 375 -6.92 2.24 -5.40
C TRP A 375 -7.51 1.98 -6.78
N ASN A 376 -7.68 3.04 -7.56
CA ASN A 376 -8.37 2.97 -8.85
C ASN A 376 -7.37 2.96 -10.01
N ASP A 377 -6.75 1.80 -10.26
CA ASP A 377 -5.82 1.61 -11.37
C ASP A 377 -6.46 1.91 -12.73
N ASP A 378 -7.77 1.69 -12.87
CA ASP A 378 -8.50 2.03 -14.11
C ASP A 378 -8.39 3.52 -14.44
N ALA A 379 -8.42 4.40 -13.41
CA ALA A 379 -8.23 5.84 -13.58
C ALA A 379 -6.85 6.16 -14.12
N HIS A 380 -5.81 5.58 -13.47
CA HIS A 380 -4.42 5.74 -13.89
C HIS A 380 -4.23 5.26 -15.33
N HIS A 381 -4.64 4.02 -15.63
CA HIS A 381 -4.42 3.43 -16.96
C HIS A 381 -5.08 4.24 -18.08
N ALA A 382 -6.33 4.66 -17.87
CA ALA A 382 -7.04 5.49 -18.85
C ALA A 382 -6.34 6.85 -19.07
N LEU A 383 -5.92 7.52 -17.98
CA LEU A 383 -5.21 8.81 -18.05
C LEU A 383 -3.82 8.65 -18.67
N HIS A 384 -3.11 7.56 -18.31
CA HIS A 384 -1.79 7.29 -18.88
C HIS A 384 -1.84 7.13 -20.41
N VAL A 385 -2.77 6.30 -20.93
CA VAL A 385 -2.97 6.14 -22.37
C VAL A 385 -3.30 7.48 -23.05
N LEU A 386 -4.16 8.31 -22.42
CA LEU A 386 -4.53 9.63 -22.97
C LEU A 386 -3.36 10.63 -22.98
N LEU A 387 -2.46 10.54 -22.00
CA LEU A 387 -1.34 11.47 -21.82
C LEU A 387 -0.11 11.08 -22.64
N THR A 388 0.16 9.78 -22.80
CA THR A 388 1.41 9.27 -23.38
C THR A 388 1.21 8.60 -24.75
N GLY A 389 0.01 8.04 -24.98
CA GLY A 389 -0.25 7.20 -26.15
C GLY A 389 0.31 5.78 -26.02
N GLU A 390 0.90 5.41 -24.89
CA GLU A 390 1.39 4.04 -24.65
C GLU A 390 0.22 3.07 -24.54
N ASP A 391 0.29 1.94 -25.25
CA ASP A 391 -0.79 0.95 -25.37
C ASP A 391 -0.32 -0.51 -25.21
N ASP A 392 0.93 -0.71 -24.75
CA ASP A 392 1.51 -2.03 -24.49
C ASP A 392 1.12 -2.58 -23.12
N GLY A 393 1.29 -3.90 -22.93
CA GLY A 393 1.05 -4.56 -21.65
C GLY A 393 -0.41 -4.41 -21.20
N TYR A 394 -0.62 -4.04 -19.94
CA TYR A 394 -1.94 -3.83 -19.36
C TYR A 394 -2.65 -2.57 -19.89
N TYR A 395 -1.94 -1.59 -20.47
CA TYR A 395 -2.53 -0.42 -21.11
C TYR A 395 -3.35 -0.78 -22.35
N ARG A 396 -3.10 -1.97 -22.95
CA ARG A 396 -3.89 -2.48 -24.09
C ARG A 396 -5.37 -2.56 -23.79
N ASP A 397 -5.75 -2.91 -22.56
CA ASP A 397 -7.15 -2.98 -22.15
C ASP A 397 -7.86 -1.62 -22.21
N TYR A 398 -7.11 -0.52 -22.13
CA TYR A 398 -7.64 0.85 -22.14
C TYR A 398 -7.49 1.54 -23.49
N SER A 399 -6.64 1.05 -24.37
CA SER A 399 -6.51 1.53 -25.76
C SER A 399 -7.58 0.96 -26.71
N ALA A 400 -8.26 -0.12 -26.29
CA ALA A 400 -9.36 -0.76 -27.02
C ALA A 400 -10.72 -0.51 -26.33
N ALA A 401 -11.81 -0.57 -27.07
CA ALA A 401 -13.16 -0.53 -26.49
C ALA A 401 -13.42 -1.80 -25.64
N PRO A 402 -14.13 -1.69 -24.49
CA PRO A 402 -14.48 -2.85 -23.68
C PRO A 402 -15.22 -3.92 -24.48
N ASP A 403 -14.77 -5.18 -24.39
CA ASP A 403 -15.47 -6.31 -25.02
C ASP A 403 -16.60 -6.80 -24.12
N THR A 404 -17.83 -6.43 -24.44
CA THR A 404 -19.05 -6.86 -23.72
C THR A 404 -19.44 -8.30 -24.02
N GLY A 405 -18.88 -8.91 -25.07
CA GLY A 405 -19.20 -10.29 -25.51
C GLY A 405 -20.51 -10.44 -26.27
N ASP A 406 -21.37 -9.43 -26.29
CA ASP A 406 -22.72 -9.51 -26.88
C ASP A 406 -22.82 -8.89 -28.32
N GLY A 407 -21.66 -8.53 -28.90
CA GLY A 407 -21.62 -7.90 -30.22
C GLY A 407 -22.31 -6.53 -30.34
N GLY A 408 -22.74 -6.00 -29.19
CA GLY A 408 -23.32 -4.69 -29.04
C GLY A 408 -22.36 -3.70 -28.39
N ASN A 409 -22.30 -2.46 -28.91
CA ASN A 409 -21.71 -1.35 -28.18
C ASN A 409 -22.53 -1.16 -26.89
N GLY A 410 -21.99 -1.64 -25.74
CA GLY A 410 -22.73 -1.90 -24.49
C GLY A 410 -23.41 -0.70 -23.82
N ASP A 411 -23.32 0.52 -24.31
CA ASP A 411 -23.73 1.68 -23.53
C ASP A 411 -24.75 2.61 -24.15
N GLY A 412 -25.34 2.29 -25.32
CA GLY A 412 -26.28 3.23 -25.94
C GLY A 412 -25.70 4.61 -26.27
N MET A 413 -24.40 4.82 -26.02
CA MET A 413 -23.66 6.02 -26.42
C MET A 413 -23.34 5.93 -27.93
N PRO A 414 -23.51 7.01 -28.68
CA PRO A 414 -23.17 7.01 -30.09
C PRO A 414 -21.72 6.56 -30.30
N ALA A 415 -21.48 5.50 -31.06
CA ALA A 415 -20.18 4.89 -31.36
C ALA A 415 -19.11 5.84 -31.94
N ALA A 416 -19.40 7.12 -32.07
CA ALA A 416 -18.63 8.10 -32.81
C ALA A 416 -17.89 9.16 -31.95
N ARG A 417 -18.01 9.16 -30.62
CA ARG A 417 -17.38 10.20 -29.79
C ARG A 417 -16.49 9.60 -28.73
N GLY A 418 -15.20 9.94 -28.78
CA GLY A 418 -14.17 9.61 -27.77
C GLY A 418 -13.30 8.41 -28.12
N ALA A 419 -11.99 8.57 -27.89
CA ALA A 419 -11.05 7.45 -27.89
C ALA A 419 -11.44 6.40 -26.83
N PRO A 420 -11.08 5.13 -26.99
CA PRO A 420 -11.37 4.10 -25.99
C PRO A 420 -10.98 4.50 -24.57
N ALA A 421 -9.76 4.99 -24.37
CA ALA A 421 -9.27 5.44 -23.06
C ALA A 421 -10.13 6.54 -22.43
N LEU A 422 -10.67 7.47 -23.25
CA LEU A 422 -11.57 8.50 -22.73
C LEU A 422 -12.92 7.92 -22.26
N ARG A 423 -13.42 6.88 -22.91
CA ARG A 423 -14.65 6.19 -22.46
C ARG A 423 -14.44 5.46 -21.15
N HIS A 424 -13.26 4.82 -20.98
CA HIS A 424 -12.87 4.23 -19.70
C HIS A 424 -12.79 5.30 -18.61
N LEU A 425 -12.14 6.44 -18.89
CA LEU A 425 -12.06 7.55 -17.95
C LEU A 425 -13.45 8.12 -17.61
N ALA A 426 -14.32 8.27 -18.60
CA ALA A 426 -15.69 8.73 -18.36
C ALA A 426 -16.46 7.79 -17.44
N ARG A 427 -16.29 6.48 -17.61
CA ARG A 427 -16.89 5.48 -16.76
C ARG A 427 -16.31 5.51 -15.34
N VAL A 428 -14.98 5.63 -15.20
CA VAL A 428 -14.31 5.82 -13.91
C VAL A 428 -14.86 7.02 -13.14
N LEU A 429 -15.01 8.16 -13.81
CA LEU A 429 -15.49 9.38 -13.17
C LEU A 429 -16.99 9.34 -12.84
N GLY A 430 -17.77 8.61 -13.65
CA GLY A 430 -19.22 8.50 -13.50
C GLY A 430 -19.66 7.35 -12.59
N GLU A 431 -18.96 6.21 -12.65
CA GLU A 431 -19.44 4.94 -12.08
C GLU A 431 -18.42 4.25 -11.16
N GLY A 432 -17.18 4.74 -11.08
CA GLY A 432 -16.13 4.21 -10.23
C GLY A 432 -15.12 3.34 -10.97
N PHE A 433 -15.45 2.10 -11.35
CA PHE A 433 -14.56 1.25 -12.13
C PHE A 433 -14.83 1.36 -13.63
N ALA A 434 -13.78 1.22 -14.46
CA ALA A 434 -13.92 1.10 -15.89
C ALA A 434 -14.40 -0.30 -16.30
N TYR A 435 -13.92 -1.35 -15.62
CA TYR A 435 -14.33 -2.73 -15.82
C TYR A 435 -15.34 -3.14 -14.75
N GLN A 436 -16.54 -3.56 -15.19
CA GLN A 436 -17.66 -3.93 -14.31
C GLN A 436 -18.32 -5.25 -14.74
N GLY A 437 -17.51 -6.20 -15.23
CA GLY A 437 -17.91 -7.53 -15.72
C GLY A 437 -17.50 -7.80 -17.16
N GLU A 438 -16.86 -6.84 -17.84
CA GLU A 438 -16.33 -6.99 -19.18
C GLU A 438 -15.08 -7.89 -19.21
N ARG A 439 -14.73 -8.37 -20.41
CA ARG A 439 -13.53 -9.17 -20.63
C ARG A 439 -12.29 -8.27 -20.68
N SER A 440 -11.24 -8.67 -19.96
CA SER A 440 -9.89 -8.11 -20.07
C SER A 440 -9.15 -8.85 -21.18
N THR A 441 -8.73 -8.15 -22.21
CA THR A 441 -7.95 -8.72 -23.31
C THR A 441 -6.56 -9.09 -22.86
N PHE A 442 -5.95 -8.27 -22.00
CA PHE A 442 -4.65 -8.51 -21.42
C PHE A 442 -4.61 -9.77 -20.55
N ARG A 443 -5.55 -9.91 -19.60
CA ARG A 443 -5.63 -11.11 -18.74
C ARG A 443 -5.98 -12.37 -19.54
N SER A 444 -6.83 -12.23 -20.56
CA SER A 444 -7.23 -13.32 -21.43
C SER A 444 -6.11 -13.82 -22.33
N ALA A 445 -5.12 -12.97 -22.65
CA ALA A 445 -3.98 -13.35 -23.49
C ALA A 445 -3.09 -14.45 -22.87
N ALA A 446 -3.15 -14.64 -21.55
CA ALA A 446 -2.44 -15.70 -20.86
C ALA A 446 -3.16 -17.07 -20.91
N LEU A 447 -4.42 -17.10 -21.42
CA LEU A 447 -5.24 -18.31 -21.48
C LEU A 447 -5.14 -19.00 -22.85
N PRO A 448 -5.41 -20.33 -22.93
CA PRO A 448 -5.58 -21.01 -24.20
C PRO A 448 -6.67 -20.32 -25.05
N ALA A 449 -6.48 -20.26 -26.37
CA ALA A 449 -7.38 -19.58 -27.31
C ALA A 449 -8.84 -20.06 -27.30
N ALA A 450 -9.14 -21.19 -26.69
CA ALA A 450 -10.49 -21.75 -26.54
C ALA A 450 -11.18 -21.37 -25.21
N ALA A 451 -10.51 -20.59 -24.34
CA ALA A 451 -11.09 -20.17 -23.06
C ALA A 451 -12.02 -18.95 -23.26
N ASP A 452 -13.08 -18.88 -22.45
CA ASP A 452 -14.08 -17.80 -22.47
C ASP A 452 -13.53 -16.40 -22.09
N GLY A 453 -12.21 -16.27 -21.88
CA GLY A 453 -11.57 -15.05 -21.43
C GLY A 453 -11.82 -14.74 -19.94
N VAL A 454 -10.98 -13.88 -19.37
CA VAL A 454 -11.10 -13.42 -17.98
C VAL A 454 -12.00 -12.20 -17.92
N ARG A 455 -13.09 -12.28 -17.16
CA ARG A 455 -13.93 -11.12 -16.83
C ARG A 455 -13.37 -10.39 -15.64
N ARG A 456 -13.50 -9.06 -15.60
CA ARG A 456 -13.00 -8.20 -14.54
C ARG A 456 -14.08 -7.24 -14.05
N GLY A 457 -14.11 -7.02 -12.74
CA GLY A 457 -14.92 -6.00 -12.11
C GLY A 457 -16.35 -6.39 -11.79
N GLN A 458 -16.96 -5.57 -10.97
CA GLN A 458 -18.35 -5.62 -10.55
C GLN A 458 -18.98 -4.22 -10.72
N PRO A 459 -20.32 -4.12 -10.94
CA PRO A 459 -21.02 -2.84 -10.98
C PRO A 459 -20.75 -1.98 -9.74
N SER A 460 -20.27 -0.75 -9.93
CA SER A 460 -19.78 0.13 -8.85
C SER A 460 -20.48 1.49 -8.78
N ALA A 461 -21.41 1.80 -9.69
CA ALA A 461 -22.11 3.10 -9.75
C ALA A 461 -22.92 3.44 -8.47
N HIS A 462 -23.20 2.46 -7.61
CA HIS A 462 -23.88 2.66 -6.33
C HIS A 462 -22.95 3.15 -5.20
N LEU A 463 -21.62 3.08 -5.42
CA LEU A 463 -20.62 3.52 -4.44
C LEU A 463 -20.41 5.03 -4.55
N PRO A 464 -20.09 5.71 -3.44
CA PRO A 464 -19.75 7.12 -3.49
C PRO A 464 -18.40 7.34 -4.21
N PRO A 465 -18.19 8.46 -4.90
CA PRO A 465 -16.89 8.76 -5.51
C PRO A 465 -15.70 8.67 -4.56
N THR A 466 -15.90 8.97 -3.27
CA THR A 466 -14.86 8.86 -2.23
C THR A 466 -14.44 7.42 -1.92
N ALA A 467 -15.14 6.41 -2.43
CA ALA A 467 -14.73 5.01 -2.34
C ALA A 467 -13.58 4.65 -3.31
N PHE A 468 -13.11 5.61 -4.09
CA PHE A 468 -12.04 5.40 -5.07
C PHE A 468 -10.89 6.36 -4.80
N VAL A 469 -9.66 5.82 -4.78
CA VAL A 469 -8.43 6.61 -4.72
C VAL A 469 -7.91 6.84 -6.13
N CYS A 470 -7.82 8.11 -6.53
CA CYS A 470 -7.40 8.52 -7.87
C CYS A 470 -5.95 9.00 -7.84
N PHE A 471 -5.12 8.44 -8.70
CA PHE A 471 -3.72 8.82 -8.86
C PHE A 471 -3.32 8.86 -10.33
N LEU A 472 -2.36 9.70 -10.66
CA LEU A 472 -1.69 9.72 -11.96
C LEU A 472 -0.49 8.78 -11.96
N GLN A 473 0.19 8.67 -10.84
CA GLN A 473 1.32 7.80 -10.59
C GLN A 473 1.26 7.28 -9.15
N ASN A 474 1.88 6.15 -8.92
CA ASN A 474 2.25 5.62 -7.61
C ASN A 474 3.61 4.89 -7.75
N HIS A 475 4.05 4.20 -6.71
CA HIS A 475 5.31 3.44 -6.73
C HIS A 475 5.31 2.36 -7.84
N ASP A 476 4.21 1.63 -8.01
CA ASP A 476 4.09 0.54 -8.99
C ASP A 476 4.11 1.07 -10.43
N GLN A 477 3.31 2.08 -10.72
CA GLN A 477 3.16 2.61 -12.07
C GLN A 477 4.46 3.25 -12.59
N THR A 478 5.25 3.84 -11.68
CA THR A 478 6.55 4.41 -12.02
C THR A 478 7.66 3.35 -11.97
N GLY A 479 7.72 2.58 -10.90
CA GLY A 479 8.84 1.67 -10.62
C GLY A 479 8.82 0.39 -11.45
N ASN A 480 7.66 -0.03 -11.96
CA ASN A 480 7.57 -1.14 -12.89
C ASN A 480 8.00 -0.78 -14.32
N ARG A 481 8.22 0.50 -14.64
CA ARG A 481 8.86 0.89 -15.90
C ARG A 481 10.33 0.49 -15.91
N ALA A 482 10.86 0.18 -17.08
CA ALA A 482 12.24 -0.29 -17.22
C ALA A 482 13.29 0.72 -16.69
N LEU A 483 13.03 2.00 -16.89
CA LEU A 483 13.92 3.11 -16.51
C LEU A 483 13.29 4.04 -15.45
N GLY A 484 12.11 3.70 -14.93
CA GLY A 484 11.44 4.43 -13.85
C GLY A 484 11.02 5.86 -14.22
N GLU A 485 10.71 6.11 -15.50
CA GLU A 485 10.38 7.45 -16.00
C GLU A 485 9.06 7.95 -15.40
N ARG A 486 9.02 9.23 -15.07
CA ARG A 486 7.85 9.90 -14.51
C ARG A 486 7.00 10.54 -15.62
N LEU A 487 5.71 10.73 -15.36
CA LEU A 487 4.78 11.37 -16.31
C LEU A 487 5.25 12.77 -16.74
N ALA A 488 5.93 13.51 -15.87
CA ALA A 488 6.52 14.81 -16.21
C ALA A 488 7.54 14.75 -17.36
N GLN A 489 8.10 13.57 -17.64
CA GLN A 489 9.04 13.33 -18.75
C GLN A 489 8.35 12.72 -19.98
N LEU A 490 7.19 12.06 -19.80
CA LEU A 490 6.50 11.30 -20.84
C LEU A 490 5.36 12.08 -21.50
N ALA A 491 4.69 12.94 -20.73
CA ALA A 491 3.49 13.64 -21.17
C ALA A 491 3.77 15.09 -21.58
N ASP A 492 2.91 15.64 -22.44
CA ASP A 492 2.88 17.09 -22.66
C ASP A 492 2.57 17.83 -21.36
N ARG A 493 3.31 18.92 -21.11
CA ARG A 493 3.22 19.65 -19.85
C ARG A 493 1.83 20.23 -19.56
N ASP A 494 1.17 20.80 -20.58
CA ASP A 494 -0.13 21.43 -20.38
C ASP A 494 -1.24 20.37 -20.21
N ALA A 495 -1.14 19.27 -20.96
CA ALA A 495 -2.02 18.10 -20.78
C ALA A 495 -1.85 17.49 -19.37
N LEU A 496 -0.60 17.37 -18.88
CA LEU A 496 -0.33 16.88 -17.53
C LEU A 496 -0.90 17.83 -16.46
N ARG A 497 -0.77 19.16 -16.62
CA ARG A 497 -1.41 20.14 -15.73
C ARG A 497 -2.93 19.98 -15.71
N ALA A 498 -3.54 19.76 -16.85
CA ALA A 498 -4.99 19.51 -16.95
C ALA A 498 -5.40 18.21 -16.22
N ALA A 499 -4.61 17.14 -16.35
CA ALA A 499 -4.84 15.88 -15.65
C ALA A 499 -4.67 16.00 -14.13
N ILE A 500 -3.64 16.72 -13.65
CA ILE A 500 -3.43 17.02 -12.22
C ILE A 500 -4.61 17.83 -11.66
N ALA A 501 -5.12 18.81 -12.41
CA ALA A 501 -6.30 19.56 -11.99
C ALA A 501 -7.54 18.65 -11.88
N LEU A 502 -7.75 17.72 -12.82
CA LEU A 502 -8.80 16.70 -12.71
C LEU A 502 -8.60 15.85 -11.44
N GLN A 503 -7.43 15.27 -11.25
CA GLN A 503 -7.12 14.41 -10.08
C GLN A 503 -7.37 15.10 -8.75
N LEU A 504 -6.86 16.33 -8.61
CA LEU A 504 -6.93 17.05 -7.34
C LEU A 504 -8.29 17.72 -7.07
N LEU A 505 -9.12 17.93 -8.08
CA LEU A 505 -10.41 18.60 -7.93
C LEU A 505 -11.61 17.68 -8.11
N CYS A 506 -11.48 16.44 -8.62
CA CYS A 506 -12.56 15.47 -8.63
C CYS A 506 -12.90 15.02 -7.19
N PRO A 507 -14.13 14.54 -6.92
CA PRO A 507 -14.53 14.08 -5.60
C PRO A 507 -13.83 12.79 -5.12
N GLN A 508 -13.22 12.03 -5.99
CA GLN A 508 -12.39 10.88 -5.60
C GLN A 508 -11.24 11.33 -4.69
N VAL A 509 -10.76 10.45 -3.83
CA VAL A 509 -9.65 10.76 -2.92
C VAL A 509 -8.35 10.79 -3.73
N PRO A 510 -7.64 11.93 -3.82
CA PRO A 510 -6.41 11.99 -4.58
C PRO A 510 -5.24 11.39 -3.79
N LEU A 511 -4.40 10.62 -4.50
CA LEU A 511 -3.09 10.18 -4.04
C LEU A 511 -2.02 10.75 -4.97
N VAL A 512 -0.99 11.35 -4.40
CA VAL A 512 0.15 11.93 -5.11
C VAL A 512 1.40 11.19 -4.67
N PHE A 513 2.15 10.66 -5.63
CA PHE A 513 3.40 9.97 -5.36
C PHE A 513 4.54 10.95 -5.10
N MET A 514 5.44 10.61 -4.18
CA MET A 514 6.54 11.48 -3.77
C MET A 514 7.35 12.04 -4.96
N GLY A 515 7.54 13.37 -4.96
CA GLY A 515 8.26 14.11 -5.99
C GLY A 515 7.40 14.59 -7.16
N GLU A 516 6.14 14.19 -7.28
CA GLU A 516 5.24 14.76 -8.32
C GLU A 516 4.99 16.24 -8.09
N GLU A 517 4.80 16.63 -6.83
CA GLU A 517 4.48 18.00 -6.43
C GLU A 517 5.63 18.98 -6.67
N THR A 518 6.81 18.48 -6.92
CA THR A 518 8.00 19.28 -7.30
C THR A 518 8.36 19.14 -8.76
N GLY A 519 7.65 18.27 -9.52
CA GLY A 519 8.00 17.95 -10.89
C GLY A 519 9.34 17.22 -11.01
N SER A 520 9.71 16.44 -9.98
CA SER A 520 10.99 15.72 -9.94
C SER A 520 11.19 14.86 -11.19
N ALA A 521 12.33 15.06 -11.85
CA ALA A 521 12.77 14.21 -12.96
C ALA A 521 13.56 12.98 -12.51
N GLN A 522 13.78 12.80 -11.20
CA GLN A 522 14.45 11.61 -10.69
C GLN A 522 13.56 10.39 -10.93
N PRO A 523 14.10 9.31 -11.54
CA PRO A 523 13.35 8.08 -11.73
C PRO A 523 12.98 7.48 -10.37
N PHE A 524 11.94 6.65 -10.36
CA PHE A 524 11.72 5.73 -9.25
C PHE A 524 11.89 4.32 -9.80
N LEU A 525 12.97 3.66 -9.39
CA LEU A 525 13.40 2.37 -9.93
C LEU A 525 13.03 1.24 -8.97
N TYR A 526 12.89 0.03 -9.50
CA TYR A 526 12.81 -1.16 -8.67
C TYR A 526 14.18 -1.45 -8.06
N PHE A 527 14.27 -1.54 -6.74
CA PHE A 527 15.51 -1.81 -6.01
C PHE A 527 15.31 -2.80 -4.87
N THR A 528 16.35 -3.59 -4.63
CA THR A 528 16.43 -4.64 -3.60
C THR A 528 17.83 -4.68 -2.99
N SER A 529 18.01 -5.51 -1.96
CA SER A 529 19.32 -5.77 -1.33
C SER A 529 19.44 -7.26 -0.98
N HIS A 530 19.25 -8.11 -1.97
CA HIS A 530 19.27 -9.57 -1.83
C HIS A 530 20.67 -10.15 -1.79
N PRO A 531 20.83 -11.37 -1.23
CA PRO A 531 22.07 -12.16 -1.36
C PRO A 531 22.46 -12.41 -2.83
N PRO A 532 23.75 -12.65 -3.14
CA PRO A 532 24.25 -12.63 -4.52
C PRO A 532 23.55 -13.58 -5.51
N GLU A 533 23.05 -14.72 -5.05
CA GLU A 533 22.34 -15.68 -5.92
C GLU A 533 20.95 -15.15 -6.31
N LEU A 534 20.18 -14.72 -5.33
CA LEU A 534 18.86 -14.13 -5.55
C LEU A 534 18.97 -12.80 -6.32
N ALA A 535 19.97 -11.98 -5.99
CA ALA A 535 20.27 -10.73 -6.70
C ALA A 535 20.45 -10.95 -8.22
N ARG A 536 21.21 -11.98 -8.61
CA ARG A 536 21.37 -12.34 -10.02
C ARG A 536 20.05 -12.78 -10.65
N ALA A 537 19.28 -13.61 -9.95
CA ALA A 537 17.99 -14.09 -10.45
C ALA A 537 17.01 -12.95 -10.69
N VAL A 538 16.92 -11.99 -9.74
CA VAL A 538 16.07 -10.81 -9.84
C VAL A 538 16.49 -9.90 -11.00
N ARG A 539 17.78 -9.58 -11.12
CA ARG A 539 18.31 -8.78 -12.23
C ARG A 539 17.99 -9.42 -13.59
N ASP A 540 18.28 -10.72 -13.71
CA ASP A 540 18.10 -11.43 -14.99
C ASP A 540 16.60 -11.63 -15.30
N GLY A 541 15.77 -11.78 -14.27
CA GLY A 541 14.31 -11.77 -14.37
C GLY A 541 13.79 -10.44 -14.93
N ARG A 542 14.23 -9.33 -14.36
CA ARG A 542 13.85 -7.98 -14.79
C ARG A 542 14.20 -7.73 -16.26
N ARG A 543 15.40 -8.11 -16.68
CA ARG A 543 15.83 -7.98 -18.09
C ARG A 543 15.00 -8.83 -19.03
N ARG A 544 14.65 -10.07 -18.65
CA ARG A 544 13.78 -10.92 -19.46
C ARG A 544 12.37 -10.37 -19.61
N GLU A 545 11.84 -9.76 -18.57
CA GLU A 545 10.53 -9.12 -18.60
C GLU A 545 10.43 -8.09 -19.74
N PHE A 546 11.40 -7.19 -19.81
CA PHE A 546 11.41 -6.15 -20.82
C PHE A 546 11.93 -6.57 -22.21
N ALA A 547 12.61 -7.70 -22.32
CA ALA A 547 13.10 -8.20 -23.60
C ALA A 547 11.97 -8.47 -24.62
N ALA A 548 10.74 -8.68 -24.14
CA ALA A 548 9.55 -8.84 -24.98
C ALA A 548 9.01 -7.53 -25.54
N THR A 549 9.44 -6.37 -25.02
CA THR A 549 9.01 -5.06 -25.50
C THR A 549 9.92 -4.57 -26.65
N ALA A 550 9.35 -3.89 -27.64
CA ALA A 550 10.11 -3.39 -28.78
C ALA A 550 11.24 -2.43 -28.36
N ALA A 551 11.06 -1.69 -27.29
CA ALA A 551 12.06 -0.73 -26.77
C ALA A 551 13.32 -1.38 -26.22
N PHE A 552 13.27 -2.63 -25.74
CA PHE A 552 14.38 -3.35 -25.08
C PHE A 552 14.68 -4.71 -25.73
N SER A 553 14.30 -4.88 -26.99
CA SER A 553 14.46 -6.13 -27.73
C SER A 553 15.91 -6.49 -28.11
N ASP A 554 16.86 -5.54 -27.98
CA ASP A 554 18.28 -5.79 -28.20
C ASP A 554 19.09 -5.83 -26.89
N ASP A 555 20.19 -6.60 -26.90
CA ASP A 555 21.02 -6.83 -25.71
C ASP A 555 21.62 -5.54 -25.13
N ALA A 556 21.92 -4.53 -25.95
CA ALA A 556 22.48 -3.27 -25.48
C ALA A 556 21.47 -2.43 -24.71
N ARG A 557 20.22 -2.40 -25.19
CA ARG A 557 19.11 -1.72 -24.49
C ARG A 557 18.68 -2.47 -23.24
N ALA A 558 18.62 -3.81 -23.30
CA ALA A 558 18.35 -4.63 -22.12
C ALA A 558 19.44 -4.46 -21.04
N ALA A 559 20.71 -4.23 -21.44
CA ALA A 559 21.81 -3.96 -20.51
C ALA A 559 21.70 -2.57 -19.85
N ALA A 560 20.96 -1.62 -20.44
CA ALA A 560 20.74 -0.30 -19.86
C ALA A 560 19.72 -0.32 -18.71
N ILE A 561 18.95 -1.40 -18.54
CA ILE A 561 18.02 -1.55 -17.39
C ILE A 561 18.85 -1.64 -16.11
N PRO A 562 18.61 -0.74 -15.13
CA PRO A 562 19.38 -0.72 -13.88
C PRO A 562 19.31 -2.07 -13.14
N ASP A 563 20.42 -2.47 -12.51
CA ASP A 563 20.45 -3.64 -11.64
C ASP A 563 19.71 -3.30 -10.32
N PRO A 564 18.63 -3.99 -9.97
CA PRO A 564 17.88 -3.68 -8.73
C PRO A 564 18.72 -3.77 -7.45
N ASN A 565 19.79 -4.57 -7.43
CA ASN A 565 20.64 -4.75 -6.26
C ASN A 565 21.81 -3.76 -6.18
N ASP A 566 22.05 -2.98 -7.25
CA ASP A 566 23.08 -1.94 -7.22
C ASP A 566 22.66 -0.80 -6.28
N PRO A 567 23.48 -0.43 -5.29
CA PRO A 567 23.22 0.75 -4.46
C PRO A 567 22.95 2.03 -5.26
N ALA A 568 23.55 2.17 -6.44
CA ALA A 568 23.32 3.30 -7.32
C ALA A 568 21.86 3.39 -7.81
N THR A 569 21.16 2.26 -7.97
CA THR A 569 19.74 2.21 -8.36
C THR A 569 18.86 2.82 -7.28
N PHE A 570 19.14 2.52 -6.01
CA PHE A 570 18.47 3.13 -4.87
C PHE A 570 18.75 4.64 -4.77
N GLU A 571 20.03 5.03 -4.88
CA GLU A 571 20.41 6.45 -4.79
C GLU A 571 19.83 7.26 -5.96
N ALA A 572 19.74 6.70 -7.17
CA ALA A 572 19.10 7.35 -8.31
C ALA A 572 17.61 7.59 -8.11
N SER A 573 16.95 6.76 -7.28
CA SER A 573 15.52 6.87 -6.97
C SER A 573 15.19 7.90 -5.88
N ARG A 574 16.19 8.53 -5.25
CA ARG A 574 15.94 9.57 -4.22
C ARG A 574 15.27 10.79 -4.83
N PRO A 575 14.05 11.14 -4.37
CA PRO A 575 13.38 12.32 -4.91
C PRO A 575 14.13 13.59 -4.51
N ARG A 576 14.13 14.57 -5.40
CA ARG A 576 14.53 15.93 -5.07
C ARG A 576 13.29 16.71 -4.68
N PHE A 577 13.31 17.22 -3.47
CA PHE A 577 12.22 18.05 -2.94
C PHE A 577 12.50 19.55 -3.12
N ASP A 578 13.53 19.89 -3.88
CA ASP A 578 13.81 21.25 -4.26
C ASP A 578 12.71 21.76 -5.18
N ASP A 579 12.26 22.99 -4.95
CA ASP A 579 11.21 23.60 -5.76
C ASP A 579 11.72 23.79 -7.20
N ASP A 580 11.15 23.04 -8.14
CA ASP A 580 11.49 23.12 -9.55
C ASP A 580 10.55 24.10 -10.31
N GLY A 581 10.42 25.29 -9.77
CA GLY A 581 9.72 26.41 -10.41
C GLY A 581 8.21 26.36 -10.31
N ASP A 582 7.49 25.89 -11.38
CA ASP A 582 6.04 26.09 -11.50
C ASP A 582 5.18 24.97 -10.88
N TRP A 583 5.74 23.79 -10.55
CA TRP A 583 4.93 22.66 -10.09
C TRP A 583 4.45 22.80 -8.65
N THR A 584 5.33 23.11 -7.72
CA THR A 584 4.96 23.31 -6.31
C THR A 584 3.93 24.42 -6.11
N PRO A 585 4.04 25.61 -6.73
CA PRO A 585 2.98 26.61 -6.71
C PRO A 585 1.66 26.11 -7.28
N TYR A 586 1.69 25.32 -8.37
CA TYR A 586 0.49 24.78 -9.00
C TYR A 586 -0.25 23.78 -8.10
N TYR A 587 0.49 22.83 -7.51
CA TYR A 587 -0.09 21.90 -6.52
C TYR A 587 -0.68 22.64 -5.31
N ARG A 588 0.05 23.64 -4.79
CA ARG A 588 -0.42 24.48 -3.68
C ARG A 588 -1.73 25.18 -4.00
N GLU A 589 -1.86 25.73 -5.19
CA GLU A 589 -3.10 26.38 -5.65
C GLU A 589 -4.27 25.40 -5.69
N LEU A 590 -4.10 24.25 -6.36
CA LEU A 590 -5.15 23.22 -6.48
C LEU A 590 -5.56 22.65 -5.13
N LEU A 591 -4.60 22.34 -4.26
CA LEU A 591 -4.87 21.85 -2.90
C LEU A 591 -5.58 22.92 -2.06
N ALA A 592 -5.25 24.20 -2.23
CA ALA A 592 -5.97 25.28 -1.57
C ALA A 592 -7.42 25.41 -2.07
N VAL A 593 -7.65 25.29 -3.39
CA VAL A 593 -9.01 25.26 -3.97
C VAL A 593 -9.79 24.04 -3.42
N ARG A 594 -9.22 22.83 -3.46
CA ARG A 594 -9.88 21.63 -2.90
C ARG A 594 -10.27 21.82 -1.45
N ARG A 595 -9.36 22.30 -0.61
CA ARG A 595 -9.60 22.48 0.83
C ARG A 595 -10.67 23.54 1.11
N ARG A 596 -10.65 24.65 0.40
CA ARG A 596 -11.56 25.76 0.62
C ARG A 596 -12.96 25.50 0.09
N GLU A 597 -13.04 24.91 -1.13
CA GLU A 597 -14.30 24.84 -1.88
C GLU A 597 -14.96 23.46 -1.83
N LEU A 598 -14.19 22.36 -1.67
CA LEU A 598 -14.71 21.03 -1.88
C LEU A 598 -14.74 20.16 -0.62
N LEU A 599 -13.68 20.11 0.20
CA LEU A 599 -13.56 19.12 1.27
C LEU A 599 -14.80 19.03 2.17
N HIS A 600 -15.33 20.13 2.60
CA HIS A 600 -16.50 20.19 3.49
C HIS A 600 -17.83 19.80 2.81
N ARG A 601 -17.82 19.57 1.49
CA ARG A 601 -18.97 19.22 0.65
C ARG A 601 -18.92 17.80 0.09
N LEU A 602 -17.80 17.07 0.27
CA LEU A 602 -17.59 15.76 -0.35
C LEU A 602 -18.32 14.61 0.36
N ALA A 603 -18.69 14.78 1.63
CA ALA A 603 -19.47 13.77 2.35
C ALA A 603 -20.80 13.49 1.63
N GLY A 604 -21.05 12.23 1.25
CA GLY A 604 -22.27 11.84 0.55
C GLY A 604 -22.43 12.42 -0.87
N CYS A 605 -21.36 12.91 -1.48
CA CYS A 605 -21.39 13.37 -2.86
C CYS A 605 -21.71 12.21 -3.82
N GLN A 606 -22.37 12.51 -4.94
CA GLN A 606 -22.84 11.53 -5.91
C GLN A 606 -22.48 11.98 -7.34
N SER A 607 -22.20 11.03 -8.20
CA SER A 607 -22.08 11.32 -9.64
C SER A 607 -23.40 11.85 -10.20
N ALA A 608 -23.30 12.86 -11.05
CA ALA A 608 -24.41 13.42 -11.83
C ALA A 608 -24.26 13.13 -13.34
N GLY A 609 -23.26 12.31 -13.68
CA GLY A 609 -23.00 11.82 -15.03
C GLY A 609 -21.81 12.47 -15.72
N VAL A 610 -21.42 11.89 -16.86
CA VAL A 610 -20.29 12.33 -17.66
C VAL A 610 -20.71 12.43 -19.11
N ASP A 611 -20.41 13.57 -19.75
CA ASP A 611 -20.62 13.80 -21.18
C ASP A 611 -19.28 13.74 -21.92
N VAL A 612 -19.17 12.88 -22.91
CA VAL A 612 -18.05 12.87 -23.85
C VAL A 612 -18.28 13.94 -24.94
N LEU A 613 -17.37 14.88 -25.00
CA LEU A 613 -17.47 16.06 -25.87
C LEU A 613 -16.68 15.92 -27.17
N GLY A 614 -15.59 15.13 -27.13
CA GLY A 614 -14.69 14.93 -28.28
C GLY A 614 -13.81 13.71 -28.10
N PRO A 615 -12.81 13.48 -28.94
CA PRO A 615 -11.92 12.30 -28.85
C PRO A 615 -11.14 12.20 -27.56
N ALA A 616 -10.75 13.35 -26.97
CA ALA A 616 -10.00 13.45 -25.72
C ALA A 616 -10.61 14.48 -24.76
N ALA A 617 -11.91 14.79 -24.91
CA ALA A 617 -12.58 15.81 -24.12
C ALA A 617 -13.88 15.29 -23.49
N LEU A 618 -14.11 15.62 -22.22
CA LEU A 618 -15.31 15.27 -21.46
C LEU A 618 -15.72 16.38 -20.46
N CYS A 619 -16.94 16.28 -19.96
CA CYS A 619 -17.43 17.02 -18.79
C CYS A 619 -17.99 16.03 -17.77
N ALA A 620 -17.36 15.93 -16.62
CA ALA A 620 -17.85 15.13 -15.50
C ALA A 620 -18.51 16.00 -14.43
N ARG A 621 -19.67 15.56 -13.91
CA ARG A 621 -20.48 16.31 -12.95
C ARG A 621 -20.77 15.49 -11.72
N TRP A 622 -20.78 16.20 -10.57
CA TRP A 622 -21.14 15.62 -9.28
C TRP A 622 -22.04 16.55 -8.51
N ARG A 623 -22.98 15.96 -7.79
CA ARG A 623 -23.79 16.67 -6.81
C ARG A 623 -23.13 16.56 -5.45
N LEU A 624 -22.72 17.69 -4.89
CA LEU A 624 -22.12 17.79 -3.58
C LEU A 624 -23.19 17.71 -2.48
N MET A 625 -22.76 17.55 -1.20
CA MET A 625 -23.65 17.37 -0.04
C MET A 625 -24.70 18.50 0.10
N ASP A 626 -24.33 19.73 -0.19
CA ASP A 626 -25.20 20.92 -0.11
C ASP A 626 -26.07 21.16 -1.36
N GLY A 627 -26.03 20.22 -2.31
CA GLY A 627 -26.79 20.31 -3.55
C GLY A 627 -26.11 21.14 -4.65
N VAL A 628 -24.94 21.70 -4.39
CA VAL A 628 -24.11 22.37 -5.40
C VAL A 628 -23.65 21.33 -6.42
N GLU A 629 -23.68 21.67 -7.71
CA GLU A 629 -23.12 20.86 -8.78
C GLU A 629 -21.68 21.29 -9.05
N LEU A 630 -20.73 20.38 -8.90
CA LEU A 630 -19.34 20.49 -9.36
C LEU A 630 -19.26 19.94 -10.76
N SER A 631 -18.64 20.67 -11.69
CA SER A 631 -18.35 20.19 -13.06
C SER A 631 -16.88 20.36 -13.37
N LEU A 632 -16.24 19.29 -13.86
CA LEU A 632 -14.88 19.32 -14.39
C LEU A 632 -14.92 19.11 -15.91
N TRP A 633 -14.47 20.12 -16.62
CA TRP A 633 -14.37 20.16 -18.06
C TRP A 633 -12.93 19.87 -18.44
N LEU A 634 -12.67 18.71 -19.04
CA LEU A 634 -11.33 18.24 -19.39
C LEU A 634 -11.22 18.08 -20.90
N ASN A 635 -10.11 18.59 -21.45
CA ASN A 635 -9.67 18.29 -22.81
C ASN A 635 -8.16 18.03 -22.80
N LEU A 636 -7.76 16.78 -23.06
CA LEU A 636 -6.35 16.39 -23.17
C LEU A 636 -5.85 16.37 -24.62
N GLY A 637 -6.73 16.64 -25.59
CA GLY A 637 -6.39 16.67 -27.02
C GLY A 637 -5.74 17.97 -27.47
N ASP A 638 -5.26 17.96 -28.70
CA ASP A 638 -4.52 19.06 -29.36
C ASP A 638 -5.43 20.11 -30.01
N GLU A 639 -6.73 19.86 -30.05
CA GLU A 639 -7.71 20.75 -30.66
C GLU A 639 -8.75 21.20 -29.64
N ALA A 640 -9.22 22.44 -29.79
CA ALA A 640 -10.32 22.94 -28.98
C ALA A 640 -11.63 22.28 -29.39
N VAL A 641 -12.51 21.99 -28.44
CA VAL A 641 -13.76 21.24 -28.66
C VAL A 641 -14.96 22.16 -28.38
N PRO A 642 -15.91 22.29 -29.32
CA PRO A 642 -17.19 22.96 -29.06
C PRO A 642 -17.97 22.25 -27.93
N CYS A 643 -18.49 23.03 -27.00
CA CYS A 643 -19.30 22.51 -25.92
C CYS A 643 -20.56 23.34 -25.70
N THR A 644 -21.61 22.72 -25.16
CA THR A 644 -22.77 23.45 -24.66
C THR A 644 -22.36 24.23 -23.44
N ARG A 645 -22.75 25.50 -23.33
CA ARG A 645 -22.38 26.35 -22.18
C ARG A 645 -22.64 25.64 -20.86
N PRO A 646 -21.68 25.69 -19.93
CA PRO A 646 -21.96 25.29 -18.56
C PRO A 646 -23.14 26.12 -18.02
N CYS A 647 -24.04 25.45 -17.33
CA CYS A 647 -25.29 25.96 -16.79
C CYS A 647 -25.31 27.48 -16.54
N ASN A 648 -26.17 28.19 -17.25
CA ASN A 648 -26.68 29.54 -16.93
C ASN A 648 -25.66 30.54 -16.30
N ASP A 649 -26.02 31.81 -16.23
CA ASP A 649 -25.32 32.91 -15.52
C ASP A 649 -24.98 32.65 -14.03
N ARG A 650 -25.11 31.39 -13.53
CA ARG A 650 -24.92 30.95 -12.15
C ARG A 650 -23.66 30.08 -11.93
N SER A 651 -22.95 29.75 -12.99
CA SER A 651 -21.73 28.95 -12.89
C SER A 651 -20.55 29.83 -12.53
N THR A 652 -19.81 29.45 -11.48
CA THR A 652 -18.57 30.13 -11.05
C THR A 652 -17.38 29.20 -11.31
N ALA A 653 -16.34 29.71 -11.98
CA ALA A 653 -15.09 29.00 -12.14
C ALA A 653 -14.31 28.99 -10.83
N LEU A 654 -13.89 27.81 -10.37
CA LEU A 654 -13.04 27.62 -9.22
C LEU A 654 -11.55 27.61 -9.60
N HIS A 655 -11.25 27.03 -10.78
CA HIS A 655 -9.90 26.89 -11.29
C HIS A 655 -9.90 26.73 -12.82
N GLU A 656 -8.84 27.18 -13.47
CA GLU A 656 -8.50 26.90 -14.86
C GLU A 656 -7.01 26.50 -14.97
N SER A 657 -6.70 25.38 -15.61
CA SER A 657 -5.33 24.88 -15.75
C SER A 657 -4.49 25.68 -16.76
N SER A 658 -5.14 26.39 -17.66
CA SER A 658 -4.53 27.32 -18.60
C SER A 658 -5.29 28.64 -18.62
N ALA A 659 -4.56 29.77 -18.73
CA ALA A 659 -5.12 31.10 -18.64
C ALA A 659 -6.15 31.37 -19.73
N GLY A 660 -7.33 31.87 -19.34
CA GLY A 660 -8.44 32.19 -20.24
C GLY A 660 -9.32 31.01 -20.65
N ALA A 661 -9.05 29.79 -20.16
CA ALA A 661 -9.84 28.59 -20.46
C ALA A 661 -11.29 28.72 -19.96
N ALA A 662 -11.50 29.32 -18.79
CA ALA A 662 -12.85 29.55 -18.24
C ALA A 662 -13.64 30.56 -19.09
N ALA A 663 -13.00 31.59 -19.62
CA ALA A 663 -13.63 32.56 -20.53
C ALA A 663 -14.00 31.91 -21.87
N ALA A 664 -13.11 31.10 -22.43
CA ALA A 664 -13.38 30.33 -23.65
C ALA A 664 -14.51 29.33 -23.44
N LEU A 665 -14.53 28.62 -22.33
CA LEU A 665 -15.61 27.68 -21.95
C LEU A 665 -16.95 28.42 -21.86
N SER A 666 -16.99 29.60 -21.29
CA SER A 666 -18.20 30.43 -21.20
C SER A 666 -18.69 30.90 -22.61
N ALA A 667 -17.78 30.99 -23.58
CA ALA A 667 -18.11 31.25 -24.98
C ALA A 667 -18.52 29.98 -25.76
N GLY A 668 -18.52 28.79 -25.13
CA GLY A 668 -18.93 27.53 -25.77
C GLY A 668 -17.77 26.76 -26.43
N LEU A 669 -16.52 27.01 -26.00
CA LEU A 669 -15.35 26.34 -26.53
C LEU A 669 -14.45 25.85 -25.38
N LEU A 670 -14.22 24.57 -25.30
CA LEU A 670 -13.24 23.98 -24.36
C LEU A 670 -11.86 23.95 -25.05
N PRO A 671 -10.87 24.73 -24.57
CA PRO A 671 -9.57 24.76 -25.20
C PRO A 671 -8.84 23.42 -25.13
N GLN A 672 -7.87 23.22 -26.03
CA GLN A 672 -6.95 22.08 -25.98
C GLN A 672 -6.13 22.09 -24.69
N ARG A 673 -5.76 20.89 -24.21
CA ARG A 673 -4.87 20.67 -23.05
C ARG A 673 -5.27 21.50 -21.83
N ALA A 674 -6.57 21.52 -21.54
CA ALA A 674 -7.13 22.34 -20.47
C ALA A 674 -8.10 21.57 -19.57
N CYS A 675 -8.09 21.92 -18.29
CA CYS A 675 -9.12 21.53 -17.33
C CYS A 675 -9.70 22.81 -16.69
N VAL A 676 -11.04 22.91 -16.65
CA VAL A 676 -11.75 23.97 -15.97
C VAL A 676 -12.70 23.37 -14.92
N ALA A 677 -12.55 23.77 -13.68
CA ALA A 677 -13.46 23.40 -12.60
C ALA A 677 -14.49 24.50 -12.37
N THR A 678 -15.77 24.14 -12.39
CA THR A 678 -16.87 25.07 -12.14
C THR A 678 -17.85 24.53 -11.10
N VAL A 679 -18.48 25.42 -10.33
CA VAL A 679 -19.61 25.11 -9.46
C VAL A 679 -20.86 25.87 -9.86
N CYS A 680 -22.01 25.21 -9.71
CA CYS A 680 -23.31 25.80 -9.98
C CYS A 680 -24.21 25.65 -8.75
N GLU A 681 -24.66 26.78 -8.19
CA GLU A 681 -25.54 26.81 -7.03
C GLU A 681 -26.96 26.33 -7.37
N PRO A 682 -27.63 25.56 -6.50
CA PRO A 682 -28.99 25.11 -6.74
C PRO A 682 -29.99 26.33 -6.80
N ALA A 683 -31.03 26.19 -7.60
CA ALA A 683 -31.99 27.26 -7.89
C ALA A 683 -32.69 27.84 -6.63
N ALA A 684 -32.77 27.07 -5.55
CA ALA A 684 -33.50 27.46 -4.31
C ALA A 684 -32.63 28.22 -3.29
N ALA A 685 -31.31 28.25 -3.43
CA ALA A 685 -30.39 28.87 -2.47
C ALA A 685 -30.42 30.42 -2.47
N ARG A 686 -31.07 31.07 -3.43
CA ARG A 686 -31.13 32.52 -3.55
C ARG A 686 -32.35 33.18 -2.87
N ALA A 687 -33.18 32.44 -2.14
CA ALA A 687 -34.38 32.95 -1.49
C ALA A 687 -34.23 33.08 0.06
N ARG A 688 -33.00 33.07 0.59
CA ARG A 688 -32.77 33.32 2.02
C ARG A 688 -31.74 34.44 2.27
#